data_139ba6a1cb47bf57bba6b5e9cbe5d70d
#
_entry.id   139ba6a1cb47bf57bba6b5e9cbe5d70d
#
_cell.length_a   1.000
_cell.length_b   1.000
_cell.length_c   1.000
_cell.angle_alpha   90.00
_cell.angle_beta   90.00
_cell.angle_gamma   90.00
#
_symmetry.space_group_name_H-M   'P 1'
#
loop_
_entity.id
_entity.type
_entity.pdbx_description
1 polymer ?
#
loop_
_entity_poly.entity_id
_entity_poly.type
_entity_poly.pdbx_seq_one_letter_code
_entity_poly.pdbx_strand_id
1 'polypeptide(L)'
;MQLHGLPFPGREREQAMLAQTVADLGRGRSSVVTLIGRPGYGQSRLLNRAARLAEDQGFRVLRAKATPGERDVRYGVVGQLLAPMEGLTEGSLKALTGHGPESRLPGLTELLRTGRDRPTLLVVDDVEWLDPASHRWFGALVRRLPDARMVLLASGTGRLRPGACPLSTAPQQVITLELELAPLAIRDVAATVALICGRPADNAFTSAALEASAGNPQVLSEALRRFTQRGYAPVAGRVPELCTITDAVGGEHLLRVLGGLSDTAVAVVRALAVCGDLLDLALLYALAGPRAASESGLPETLQESGLATASGTGLRLSRPEARSWILAEMPGEERAELHARAAEFAYRAAVPDEDIARLLLAAGPVDEPWVIPVLRRACAAALRAGRTAQAIACLSRALEEPLDPAPRAQLGLELAAIEVLAAPEAAGRRLAEIIRTGDGGPGRIRARAADLGLSRGDDKALRRAIADVLPSTDGEERVALAGLFWLTESDGQDDTDLIPDGIPPLPDDPICPAQAAARAWRLALRGDDLPTARALAQRVFTVDGSAGALILPRLTAARTLLLTDDLDEAEVRLDVLHTDLRRRHARAAAAQVLAVRSELNLRRGRLDMAERDVAAAERSLPRSLWHRYTVPYLMAARILIALENGDLGQAGVLAAVSAPAESREGASWGYLLFARALVALKQDRMPEALELFRATGRWQLGRGRINPALMPWRSMAARVHDTLGDHGEARRLTEEELALARSWGAPNTIGWAQLGVGRVVREGRVDRLREAVATLRGTPARLAYAGALMELATAEFDAGNPRSADPLVAELFSFVIANRSSSKLVARVRELSERTGPSTAGGRVPHPEWETLTEPEQRTAVLVGLGHGNREIAETLSVTRRTVELRLSGAYRKLGISGRAELIGLLRATKGGGTGAA
;
A
#
# COMPACT_ATOMS: atom_id res chain seq x y z
N MET A 1 49.23 -9.80 12.32
CA MET A 1 50.08 -10.67 11.47
C MET A 1 50.31 -9.96 10.13
N GLN A 2 51.52 -9.51 9.83
CA GLN A 2 51.81 -8.78 8.58
C GLN A 2 51.70 -9.74 7.39
N LEU A 3 50.80 -9.47 6.45
CA LEU A 3 50.51 -10.30 5.25
C LEU A 3 51.70 -10.41 4.25
N HIS A 4 52.85 -9.81 4.57
CA HIS A 4 53.96 -9.61 3.63
C HIS A 4 54.71 -10.89 3.20
N GLY A 5 54.50 -12.02 3.89
CA GLY A 5 55.16 -13.31 3.58
C GLY A 5 54.23 -14.41 3.05
N LEU A 6 52.90 -14.20 3.05
CA LEU A 6 51.94 -15.23 2.65
C LEU A 6 51.78 -15.35 1.12
N PRO A 7 51.48 -16.54 0.60
CA PRO A 7 51.09 -16.73 -0.81
C PRO A 7 50.03 -15.72 -1.24
N PHE A 8 50.01 -15.36 -2.51
CA PHE A 8 48.98 -14.49 -3.10
C PHE A 8 48.17 -15.31 -4.12
N PRO A 9 47.15 -16.04 -3.66
CA PRO A 9 46.33 -16.89 -4.55
C PRO A 9 45.75 -16.08 -5.70
N GLY A 10 45.71 -16.71 -6.88
CA GLY A 10 45.18 -16.11 -8.09
C GLY A 10 46.08 -15.09 -8.78
N ARG A 11 47.37 -15.06 -8.42
CA ARG A 11 48.41 -14.23 -9.05
C ARG A 11 49.66 -15.02 -9.37
N GLU A 12 49.55 -16.33 -9.51
CA GLU A 12 50.66 -17.22 -9.74
C GLU A 12 51.40 -16.92 -11.07
N ARG A 13 50.61 -16.61 -12.12
CA ARG A 13 51.13 -16.25 -13.43
C ARG A 13 51.94 -14.95 -13.39
N GLU A 14 51.34 -13.91 -12.80
CA GLU A 14 52.00 -12.60 -12.68
C GLU A 14 53.22 -12.68 -11.78
N GLN A 15 53.15 -13.44 -10.70
CA GLN A 15 54.34 -13.67 -9.82
C GLN A 15 55.46 -14.41 -10.58
N ALA A 16 55.13 -15.42 -11.38
CA ALA A 16 56.11 -16.13 -12.19
C ALA A 16 56.77 -15.22 -13.24
N MET A 17 55.97 -14.38 -13.91
CA MET A 17 56.44 -13.41 -14.90
C MET A 17 57.35 -12.36 -14.26
N LEU A 18 57.00 -11.83 -13.09
CA LEU A 18 57.83 -10.89 -12.34
C LEU A 18 59.17 -11.54 -11.86
N ALA A 19 59.08 -12.80 -11.40
CA ALA A 19 60.29 -13.55 -11.01
C ALA A 19 61.24 -13.77 -12.21
N GLN A 20 60.66 -14.09 -13.38
CA GLN A 20 61.42 -14.21 -14.62
C GLN A 20 62.07 -12.87 -15.02
N THR A 21 61.30 -11.76 -14.88
CA THR A 21 61.82 -10.40 -15.16
C THR A 21 63.03 -10.06 -14.25
N VAL A 22 62.92 -10.39 -12.95
CA VAL A 22 64.07 -10.21 -12.03
C VAL A 22 65.29 -11.11 -12.39
N ALA A 23 65.05 -12.36 -12.78
CA ALA A 23 66.14 -13.25 -13.24
C ALA A 23 66.76 -12.76 -14.54
N ASP A 24 65.98 -12.20 -15.48
CA ASP A 24 66.48 -11.62 -16.73
C ASP A 24 67.31 -10.34 -16.48
N LEU A 25 66.92 -9.52 -15.45
CA LEU A 25 67.78 -8.43 -14.99
C LEU A 25 69.16 -8.92 -14.58
N GLY A 26 69.22 -10.04 -13.86
CA GLY A 26 70.54 -10.67 -13.50
C GLY A 26 71.41 -11.06 -14.70
N ARG A 27 70.76 -11.42 -15.83
CA ARG A 27 71.40 -11.71 -17.12
C ARG A 27 71.72 -10.46 -17.94
N GLY A 28 71.46 -9.26 -17.39
CA GLY A 28 71.78 -7.99 -18.05
C GLY A 28 70.74 -7.53 -19.05
N ARG A 29 69.50 -8.12 -19.05
CA ARG A 29 68.40 -7.71 -19.90
C ARG A 29 67.61 -6.60 -19.26
N SER A 30 67.42 -5.51 -19.98
CA SER A 30 66.60 -4.40 -19.56
C SER A 30 65.17 -4.58 -20.03
N SER A 31 64.14 -4.22 -19.18
CA SER A 31 62.74 -4.30 -19.51
C SER A 31 61.92 -3.24 -18.76
N VAL A 32 60.72 -2.96 -19.31
CA VAL A 32 59.66 -2.18 -18.67
C VAL A 32 58.45 -3.08 -18.43
N VAL A 33 58.02 -3.20 -17.19
CA VAL A 33 56.85 -3.99 -16.84
C VAL A 33 55.82 -3.09 -16.14
N THR A 34 54.63 -3.08 -16.64
CA THR A 34 53.55 -2.28 -16.08
C THR A 34 52.42 -3.19 -15.57
N LEU A 35 52.07 -3.03 -14.33
CA LEU A 35 50.92 -3.70 -13.70
C LEU A 35 49.70 -2.79 -13.81
N ILE A 36 48.72 -3.21 -14.56
CA ILE A 36 47.46 -2.44 -14.78
C ILE A 36 46.33 -3.13 -14.03
N GLY A 37 45.55 -2.39 -13.27
CA GLY A 37 44.40 -2.94 -12.55
C GLY A 37 43.63 -1.91 -11.74
N ARG A 38 42.39 -2.25 -11.38
CA ARG A 38 41.61 -1.38 -10.52
C ARG A 38 42.18 -1.28 -9.10
N PRO A 39 41.89 -0.22 -8.35
CA PRO A 39 42.34 -0.08 -6.96
C PRO A 39 41.98 -1.31 -6.11
N GLY A 40 42.97 -1.79 -5.36
CA GLY A 40 42.77 -2.97 -4.52
C GLY A 40 43.04 -4.33 -5.20
N TYR A 41 43.43 -4.37 -6.50
CA TYR A 41 43.67 -5.63 -7.21
C TYR A 41 45.06 -6.22 -6.92
N GLY A 42 45.90 -5.54 -6.13
CA GLY A 42 47.11 -6.08 -5.58
C GLY A 42 48.41 -5.68 -6.31
N GLN A 43 48.38 -4.60 -7.12
CA GLN A 43 49.57 -4.06 -7.83
C GLN A 43 50.72 -3.82 -6.88
N SER A 44 50.54 -3.00 -5.84
CA SER A 44 51.60 -2.67 -4.86
C SER A 44 52.16 -3.91 -4.16
N ARG A 45 51.35 -4.95 -3.93
CA ARG A 45 51.80 -6.20 -3.32
C ARG A 45 52.71 -7.00 -4.26
N LEU A 46 52.35 -7.02 -5.56
CA LEU A 46 53.19 -7.65 -6.58
C LEU A 46 54.52 -6.90 -6.79
N LEU A 47 54.48 -5.55 -6.85
CA LEU A 47 55.68 -4.72 -6.92
C LEU A 47 56.62 -4.96 -5.73
N ASN A 48 56.10 -4.99 -4.50
CA ASN A 48 56.84 -5.25 -3.30
C ASN A 48 57.47 -6.66 -3.27
N ARG A 49 56.75 -7.67 -3.83
CA ARG A 49 57.29 -9.02 -3.94
C ARG A 49 58.47 -9.09 -4.94
N ALA A 50 58.31 -8.48 -6.11
CA ALA A 50 59.38 -8.41 -7.10
C ALA A 50 60.60 -7.64 -6.56
N ALA A 51 60.37 -6.57 -5.85
CA ALA A 51 61.42 -5.79 -5.18
C ALA A 51 62.24 -6.64 -4.17
N ARG A 52 61.57 -7.43 -3.33
CA ARG A 52 62.26 -8.36 -2.40
C ARG A 52 63.04 -9.42 -3.13
N LEU A 53 62.45 -10.03 -4.17
CA LEU A 53 63.18 -11.02 -4.98
C LEU A 53 64.45 -10.44 -5.59
N ALA A 54 64.44 -9.16 -5.98
CA ALA A 54 65.65 -8.47 -6.48
C ALA A 54 66.67 -8.16 -5.34
N GLU A 55 66.18 -7.74 -4.17
CA GLU A 55 66.99 -7.51 -2.98
C GLU A 55 67.70 -8.80 -2.54
N ASP A 56 66.98 -9.93 -2.49
CA ASP A 56 67.50 -11.26 -2.14
C ASP A 56 68.66 -11.74 -3.11
N GLN A 57 68.52 -11.28 -4.40
CA GLN A 57 69.58 -11.52 -5.39
C GLN A 57 70.72 -10.49 -5.35
N GLY A 58 70.72 -9.56 -4.38
CA GLY A 58 71.78 -8.55 -4.21
C GLY A 58 71.67 -7.39 -5.19
N PHE A 59 70.60 -7.24 -5.93
CA PHE A 59 70.35 -6.12 -6.86
C PHE A 59 70.08 -4.82 -6.10
N ARG A 60 70.33 -3.69 -6.74
CA ARG A 60 69.89 -2.39 -6.22
C ARG A 60 68.41 -2.23 -6.49
N VAL A 61 67.67 -1.87 -5.47
CA VAL A 61 66.26 -1.56 -5.62
C VAL A 61 65.96 -0.10 -5.23
N LEU A 62 65.38 0.68 -6.14
CA LEU A 62 65.02 2.05 -5.91
C LEU A 62 63.46 2.12 -6.01
N ARG A 63 62.81 2.74 -5.01
CA ARG A 63 61.39 2.74 -4.88
C ARG A 63 60.85 4.15 -4.81
N ALA A 64 59.73 4.40 -5.49
CA ALA A 64 58.98 5.62 -5.36
C ALA A 64 57.49 5.31 -5.44
N LYS A 65 56.69 6.13 -4.80
CA LYS A 65 55.22 6.08 -4.88
C LYS A 65 54.71 7.48 -5.23
N ALA A 66 53.98 7.57 -6.33
CA ALA A 66 53.29 8.79 -6.69
C ALA A 66 52.00 8.95 -5.86
N THR A 67 51.68 10.17 -5.46
CA THR A 67 50.46 10.48 -4.72
C THR A 67 49.76 11.69 -5.32
N PRO A 68 48.38 11.77 -5.23
CA PRO A 68 47.65 12.93 -5.72
C PRO A 68 48.18 14.26 -5.18
N GLY A 69 48.54 14.32 -3.88
CA GLY A 69 48.98 15.54 -3.22
C GLY A 69 50.40 16.00 -3.66
N GLU A 70 51.17 15.15 -4.34
CA GLU A 70 52.51 15.48 -4.83
C GLU A 70 52.53 15.76 -6.34
N ARG A 71 51.41 15.71 -7.04
CA ARG A 71 51.30 15.90 -8.49
C ARG A 71 51.86 17.24 -8.97
N ASP A 72 51.79 18.27 -8.13
CA ASP A 72 52.30 19.59 -8.44
C ASP A 72 53.76 19.81 -7.94
N VAL A 73 54.34 18.82 -7.25
CA VAL A 73 55.69 18.89 -6.75
C VAL A 73 56.68 18.49 -7.85
N ARG A 74 57.35 19.46 -8.45
CA ARG A 74 58.32 19.24 -9.56
C ARG A 74 59.39 18.24 -9.18
N TYR A 75 59.48 17.12 -9.91
CA TYR A 75 60.36 15.99 -9.66
C TYR A 75 60.13 15.27 -8.32
N GLY A 76 58.94 15.36 -7.75
CA GLY A 76 58.65 14.74 -6.46
C GLY A 76 58.93 13.25 -6.46
N VAL A 77 58.38 12.50 -7.44
CA VAL A 77 58.60 11.05 -7.58
C VAL A 77 60.07 10.71 -7.95
N VAL A 78 60.69 11.49 -8.80
CA VAL A 78 62.10 11.31 -9.13
C VAL A 78 62.98 11.57 -7.91
N GLY A 79 62.69 12.56 -7.10
CA GLY A 79 63.35 12.87 -5.84
C GLY A 79 63.29 11.67 -4.87
N GLN A 80 62.12 11.08 -4.67
CA GLN A 80 61.94 9.85 -3.86
C GLN A 80 62.81 8.69 -4.40
N LEU A 81 62.82 8.48 -5.73
CA LEU A 81 63.54 7.39 -6.38
C LEU A 81 65.05 7.53 -6.21
N LEU A 82 65.58 8.74 -6.35
CA LEU A 82 67.04 9.05 -6.32
C LEU A 82 67.59 9.30 -4.91
N ALA A 83 66.67 9.59 -3.93
CA ALA A 83 67.10 9.91 -2.56
C ALA A 83 68.12 8.88 -1.92
N PRO A 84 67.92 7.55 -2.18
CA PRO A 84 68.88 6.55 -1.64
C PRO A 84 70.25 6.44 -2.37
N MET A 85 70.43 7.24 -3.46
CA MET A 85 71.67 7.16 -4.25
C MET A 85 72.76 8.02 -3.68
N GLU A 86 73.90 7.41 -3.42
CA GLU A 86 75.11 8.10 -3.09
C GLU A 86 75.80 8.68 -4.37
N GLY A 87 76.44 9.85 -4.28
CA GLY A 87 77.12 10.49 -5.39
C GLY A 87 76.31 11.33 -6.36
N LEU A 88 75.11 11.75 -5.97
CA LEU A 88 74.42 12.77 -6.75
C LEU A 88 75.20 14.08 -6.80
N THR A 89 75.32 14.66 -8.02
CA THR A 89 75.98 15.96 -8.18
C THR A 89 75.14 17.08 -7.57
N GLU A 90 75.82 18.16 -7.14
CA GLU A 90 75.18 19.35 -6.60
C GLU A 90 74.15 19.96 -7.60
N GLY A 91 74.48 19.85 -8.90
CA GLY A 91 73.57 20.29 -9.98
C GLY A 91 72.27 19.46 -10.09
N SER A 92 72.41 18.13 -9.84
CA SER A 92 71.22 17.24 -9.81
C SER A 92 70.35 17.54 -8.61
N LEU A 93 70.97 17.75 -7.41
CA LEU A 93 70.17 18.16 -6.22
C LEU A 93 69.46 19.51 -6.38
N LYS A 94 70.19 20.50 -6.95
CA LYS A 94 69.55 21.81 -7.26
C LYS A 94 68.42 21.73 -8.27
N ALA A 95 68.48 20.81 -9.24
CA ALA A 95 67.39 20.57 -10.20
C ALA A 95 66.18 19.90 -9.57
N LEU A 96 66.43 18.98 -8.59
CA LEU A 96 65.33 18.36 -7.81
C LEU A 96 64.58 19.39 -6.92
N THR A 97 65.30 20.31 -6.33
CA THR A 97 64.76 21.39 -5.46
C THR A 97 64.19 22.55 -6.23
N GLY A 98 64.19 22.51 -7.56
CA GLY A 98 63.65 23.61 -8.38
C GLY A 98 64.63 24.75 -8.66
N HIS A 99 65.91 24.66 -8.17
CA HIS A 99 66.94 25.71 -8.31
C HIS A 99 67.87 25.49 -9.49
N GLY A 100 67.66 24.44 -10.33
CA GLY A 100 68.48 24.12 -11.50
C GLY A 100 67.83 24.53 -12.84
N PRO A 101 68.67 24.61 -13.93
CA PRO A 101 68.15 24.94 -15.27
C PRO A 101 67.17 23.87 -15.76
N GLU A 102 66.11 24.26 -16.41
CA GLU A 102 65.01 23.39 -16.86
C GLU A 102 65.43 22.28 -17.84
N SER A 103 66.50 22.47 -18.57
CA SER A 103 67.06 21.53 -19.55
C SER A 103 67.76 20.30 -18.95
N ARG A 104 67.99 20.28 -17.65
CA ARG A 104 68.68 19.15 -17.00
C ARG A 104 67.76 18.14 -16.41
N LEU A 105 68.00 16.85 -16.68
CA LEU A 105 67.26 15.73 -16.09
C LEU A 105 68.09 15.28 -14.82
N PRO A 106 67.65 15.64 -13.61
CA PRO A 106 68.44 15.44 -12.38
C PRO A 106 68.70 13.97 -12.15
N GLY A 107 70.04 13.67 -11.86
CA GLY A 107 70.42 12.36 -11.49
C GLY A 107 70.36 11.27 -12.57
N LEU A 108 69.89 11.54 -13.77
CA LEU A 108 69.70 10.52 -14.81
C LEU A 108 71.01 9.93 -15.28
N THR A 109 72.08 10.73 -15.46
CA THR A 109 73.40 10.26 -15.90
C THR A 109 74.02 9.37 -14.86
N GLU A 110 74.02 9.71 -13.58
CA GLU A 110 74.46 8.94 -12.45
C GLU A 110 73.74 7.63 -12.31
N LEU A 111 72.36 7.66 -12.47
CA LEU A 111 71.58 6.46 -12.43
C LEU A 111 71.97 5.47 -13.56
N LEU A 112 72.09 5.96 -14.79
CA LEU A 112 72.48 5.13 -15.93
C LEU A 112 73.87 4.60 -15.78
N ARG A 113 74.84 5.38 -15.28
CA ARG A 113 76.24 4.94 -15.00
C ARG A 113 76.28 3.84 -13.95
N THR A 114 75.59 4.05 -12.80
CA THR A 114 75.51 3.06 -11.71
C THR A 114 74.76 1.82 -12.07
N GLY A 115 73.82 1.89 -12.98
CA GLY A 115 73.03 0.77 -13.52
C GLY A 115 73.90 -0.13 -14.46
N ARG A 116 74.92 0.38 -15.08
CA ARG A 116 75.92 -0.46 -15.82
C ARG A 116 76.73 -1.32 -14.90
N ASP A 117 77.14 -0.78 -13.74
CA ASP A 117 77.97 -1.45 -12.79
C ASP A 117 77.28 -2.48 -11.93
N ARG A 118 75.95 -2.19 -11.56
CA ARG A 118 75.21 -3.08 -10.70
C ARG A 118 73.74 -3.16 -11.24
N PRO A 119 73.16 -4.39 -11.40
CA PRO A 119 71.73 -4.55 -11.81
C PRO A 119 70.78 -3.77 -10.88
N THR A 120 69.94 -2.95 -11.48
CA THR A 120 69.07 -2.03 -10.71
C THR A 120 67.58 -2.22 -11.10
N LEU A 121 66.80 -2.46 -10.09
CA LEU A 121 65.30 -2.49 -10.22
C LEU A 121 64.74 -1.16 -9.75
N LEU A 122 64.03 -0.50 -10.63
CA LEU A 122 63.21 0.70 -10.33
C LEU A 122 61.79 0.31 -10.12
N VAL A 123 61.18 0.70 -9.01
CA VAL A 123 59.78 0.39 -8.67
C VAL A 123 59.01 1.69 -8.47
N VAL A 124 58.01 1.92 -9.29
CA VAL A 124 57.18 3.12 -9.23
C VAL A 124 55.70 2.71 -9.10
N ASP A 125 55.12 3.05 -7.96
CA ASP A 125 53.73 2.76 -7.69
C ASP A 125 52.84 3.95 -8.06
N ASP A 126 51.66 3.70 -8.63
CA ASP A 126 50.58 4.67 -8.94
C ASP A 126 51.04 5.76 -9.94
N VAL A 127 51.59 5.36 -11.12
CA VAL A 127 52.19 6.27 -12.14
C VAL A 127 51.23 7.31 -12.73
N GLU A 128 49.96 7.16 -12.57
CA GLU A 128 48.92 8.14 -12.96
C GLU A 128 49.02 9.45 -12.19
N TRP A 129 49.70 9.46 -11.06
CA TRP A 129 49.89 10.65 -10.21
C TRP A 129 51.29 11.30 -10.38
N LEU A 130 52.03 10.92 -11.42
CA LEU A 130 53.30 11.52 -11.72
C LEU A 130 53.18 13.01 -12.00
N ASP A 131 54.05 13.83 -11.41
CA ASP A 131 54.22 15.21 -11.77
C ASP A 131 54.77 15.36 -13.21
N PRO A 132 54.45 16.45 -13.93
CA PRO A 132 54.87 16.63 -15.33
C PRO A 132 56.38 16.57 -15.56
N ALA A 133 57.20 16.94 -14.58
CA ALA A 133 58.65 16.90 -14.69
C ALA A 133 59.16 15.47 -14.52
N SER A 134 58.64 14.72 -13.56
CA SER A 134 58.91 13.28 -13.41
C SER A 134 58.46 12.49 -14.62
N HIS A 135 57.29 12.81 -15.17
CA HIS A 135 56.80 12.20 -16.41
C HIS A 135 57.80 12.33 -17.57
N ARG A 136 58.33 13.53 -17.84
CA ARG A 136 59.36 13.77 -18.88
C ARG A 136 60.64 13.02 -18.56
N TRP A 137 61.02 12.95 -17.29
CA TRP A 137 62.23 12.27 -16.82
C TRP A 137 62.14 10.76 -17.08
N PHE A 138 61.01 10.10 -16.73
CA PHE A 138 60.81 8.68 -17.01
C PHE A 138 60.78 8.40 -18.51
N GLY A 139 60.21 9.25 -19.34
CA GLY A 139 60.26 9.13 -20.79
C GLY A 139 61.71 9.18 -21.33
N ALA A 140 62.55 10.00 -20.77
CA ALA A 140 63.99 10.04 -21.12
C ALA A 140 64.82 8.82 -20.61
N LEU A 141 64.45 8.32 -19.44
CA LEU A 141 65.02 7.08 -18.88
C LEU A 141 64.68 5.87 -19.76
N VAL A 142 63.43 5.66 -20.09
CA VAL A 142 62.96 4.51 -20.86
C VAL A 142 63.65 4.43 -22.22
N ARG A 143 63.89 5.55 -22.89
CA ARG A 143 64.64 5.60 -24.16
C ARG A 143 66.11 5.20 -24.03
N ARG A 144 66.65 5.22 -22.81
CA ARG A 144 68.12 4.93 -22.52
C ARG A 144 68.30 3.61 -21.76
N LEU A 145 67.23 2.88 -21.48
CA LEU A 145 67.27 1.58 -20.81
C LEU A 145 68.19 0.53 -21.52
N PRO A 146 68.28 0.46 -22.87
CA PRO A 146 69.14 -0.50 -23.54
C PRO A 146 70.56 -0.42 -23.12
N ASP A 147 70.99 0.77 -22.75
CA ASP A 147 72.43 1.03 -22.38
C ASP A 147 72.75 0.73 -20.91
N ALA A 148 71.79 0.23 -20.12
CA ALA A 148 71.87 0.01 -18.69
C ALA A 148 71.31 -1.35 -18.26
N ARG A 149 71.82 -1.98 -17.20
CA ARG A 149 71.26 -3.20 -16.60
C ARG A 149 70.09 -2.82 -15.64
N MET A 150 68.97 -2.44 -16.21
CA MET A 150 67.88 -1.87 -15.41
C MET A 150 66.50 -2.39 -15.83
N VAL A 151 65.66 -2.64 -14.85
CA VAL A 151 64.27 -2.94 -15.06
C VAL A 151 63.42 -1.87 -14.39
N LEU A 152 62.40 -1.37 -15.10
CA LEU A 152 61.42 -0.45 -14.55
C LEU A 152 60.10 -1.22 -14.36
N LEU A 153 59.70 -1.38 -13.09
CA LEU A 153 58.38 -1.89 -12.71
C LEU A 153 57.49 -0.72 -12.31
N ALA A 154 56.35 -0.62 -12.93
CA ALA A 154 55.37 0.42 -12.64
C ALA A 154 53.99 -0.15 -12.39
N SER A 155 53.14 0.53 -11.60
CA SER A 155 51.73 0.23 -11.47
C SER A 155 50.87 1.42 -11.87
N GLY A 156 49.66 1.12 -12.35
CA GLY A 156 48.67 2.15 -12.68
C GLY A 156 47.26 1.58 -12.78
N THR A 157 46.22 2.47 -12.73
CA THR A 157 44.81 2.07 -12.69
C THR A 157 44.16 1.89 -14.06
N GLY A 158 44.74 2.37 -15.16
CA GLY A 158 44.20 2.29 -16.51
C GLY A 158 45.14 1.81 -17.55
N ARG A 159 44.66 1.49 -18.75
CA ARG A 159 45.51 1.27 -19.92
C ARG A 159 46.31 2.53 -20.19
N LEU A 160 47.61 2.40 -20.14
CA LEU A 160 48.52 3.51 -20.44
C LEU A 160 48.30 3.92 -21.90
N ARG A 161 47.58 5.00 -22.14
CA ARG A 161 47.29 5.51 -23.50
C ARG A 161 48.61 5.85 -24.18
N PRO A 162 48.80 5.51 -25.46
CA PRO A 162 49.92 5.98 -26.23
C PRO A 162 50.02 7.52 -26.14
N GLY A 163 51.14 8.02 -25.59
CA GLY A 163 51.39 9.45 -25.38
C GLY A 163 50.99 10.01 -24.00
N ALA A 164 50.17 9.31 -23.21
CA ALA A 164 49.79 9.73 -21.84
C ALA A 164 50.72 9.13 -20.79
N CYS A 165 51.42 8.03 -21.09
CA CYS A 165 52.42 7.46 -20.21
C CYS A 165 53.78 7.42 -20.85
N PRO A 166 54.84 7.95 -20.21
CA PRO A 166 56.23 7.93 -20.75
C PRO A 166 56.73 6.51 -20.94
N LEU A 167 56.12 5.54 -20.28
CA LEU A 167 56.56 4.13 -20.28
C LEU A 167 56.19 3.40 -21.59
N SER A 168 55.20 3.90 -22.35
CA SER A 168 54.81 3.34 -23.65
C SER A 168 55.73 3.71 -24.81
N THR A 169 56.72 4.54 -24.60
CA THR A 169 57.66 5.03 -25.62
C THR A 169 59.02 4.26 -25.63
N ALA A 170 59.03 3.02 -25.12
CA ALA A 170 60.22 2.21 -25.06
C ALA A 170 60.76 1.87 -26.47
N PRO A 171 62.09 1.89 -26.70
CA PRO A 171 62.71 1.40 -27.95
C PRO A 171 62.38 -0.07 -28.21
N GLN A 172 62.39 -0.51 -29.46
CA GLN A 172 62.10 -1.90 -29.83
C GLN A 172 63.06 -2.94 -29.21
N GLN A 173 64.19 -2.48 -28.72
CA GLN A 173 65.22 -3.30 -28.04
C GLN A 173 64.85 -3.57 -26.55
N VAL A 174 63.92 -2.86 -25.98
CA VAL A 174 63.48 -3.04 -24.59
C VAL A 174 62.22 -3.88 -24.55
N ILE A 175 62.26 -4.97 -23.79
CA ILE A 175 61.05 -5.81 -23.57
C ILE A 175 60.05 -5.00 -22.77
N THR A 176 58.88 -4.70 -23.38
CA THR A 176 57.76 -4.06 -22.71
C THR A 176 56.69 -5.10 -22.42
N LEU A 177 56.32 -5.23 -21.17
CA LEU A 177 55.31 -6.19 -20.72
C LEU A 177 54.22 -5.45 -19.96
N GLU A 178 52.98 -5.59 -20.42
CA GLU A 178 51.77 -5.12 -19.69
C GLU A 178 51.05 -6.31 -19.07
N LEU A 179 50.84 -6.27 -17.76
CA LEU A 179 50.10 -7.27 -16.98
C LEU A 179 48.81 -6.68 -16.45
N GLU A 180 47.70 -7.07 -17.07
CA GLU A 180 46.39 -6.64 -16.63
C GLU A 180 45.87 -7.57 -15.52
N LEU A 181 45.61 -7.00 -14.33
CA LEU A 181 45.14 -7.73 -13.18
C LEU A 181 43.60 -7.81 -13.21
N ALA A 182 43.09 -9.03 -13.45
CA ALA A 182 41.65 -9.33 -13.40
C ALA A 182 41.17 -9.50 -11.93
N PRO A 183 39.84 -9.42 -11.68
CA PRO A 183 39.26 -9.81 -10.38
C PRO A 183 39.57 -11.29 -10.09
N LEU A 184 39.62 -11.67 -8.80
CA LEU A 184 39.81 -13.06 -8.39
C LEU A 184 38.69 -13.96 -8.89
N ALA A 185 39.05 -15.13 -9.43
CA ALA A 185 38.09 -16.17 -9.77
C ALA A 185 37.67 -16.96 -8.51
N ILE A 186 36.59 -17.71 -8.59
CA ILE A 186 36.02 -18.44 -7.45
C ILE A 186 37.01 -19.39 -6.78
N ARG A 187 37.87 -20.06 -7.55
CA ARG A 187 38.93 -20.92 -7.04
C ARG A 187 40.00 -20.15 -6.21
N ASP A 188 40.27 -18.91 -6.61
CA ASP A 188 41.26 -18.05 -5.98
C ASP A 188 40.68 -17.43 -4.69
N VAL A 189 39.39 -17.14 -4.69
CA VAL A 189 38.65 -16.75 -3.51
C VAL A 189 38.62 -17.90 -2.50
N ALA A 190 38.35 -19.15 -2.91
CA ALA A 190 38.37 -20.31 -2.06
C ALA A 190 39.76 -20.52 -1.40
N ALA A 191 40.85 -20.39 -2.20
CA ALA A 191 42.20 -20.46 -1.69
C ALA A 191 42.53 -19.32 -0.72
N THR A 192 42.03 -18.10 -1.00
CA THR A 192 42.21 -16.94 -0.10
C THR A 192 41.49 -17.13 1.22
N VAL A 193 40.23 -17.66 1.18
CA VAL A 193 39.46 -17.99 2.39
C VAL A 193 40.18 -19.05 3.22
N ALA A 194 40.65 -20.14 2.61
CA ALA A 194 41.38 -21.19 3.30
C ALA A 194 42.66 -20.67 3.95
N LEU A 195 43.40 -19.80 3.25
CA LEU A 195 44.62 -19.19 3.74
C LEU A 195 44.40 -18.28 4.97
N ILE A 196 43.35 -17.41 4.92
CA ILE A 196 43.10 -16.41 5.97
C ILE A 196 42.36 -17.01 7.16
N CYS A 197 41.35 -17.86 6.89
CA CYS A 197 40.54 -18.50 7.93
C CYS A 197 41.17 -19.77 8.51
N GLY A 198 42.30 -20.25 7.95
CA GLY A 198 43.01 -21.45 8.38
C GLY A 198 42.28 -22.77 8.08
N ARG A 199 41.20 -22.75 7.33
CA ARG A 199 40.37 -23.90 6.94
C ARG A 199 39.55 -23.61 5.66
N PRO A 200 39.22 -24.64 4.87
CA PRO A 200 38.40 -24.46 3.67
C PRO A 200 36.99 -24.02 4.03
N ALA A 201 36.35 -23.25 3.13
CA ALA A 201 34.96 -22.87 3.21
C ALA A 201 34.07 -23.83 2.40
N ASP A 202 32.79 -23.82 2.70
CA ASP A 202 31.80 -24.44 1.80
C ASP A 202 31.57 -23.59 0.53
N ASN A 203 30.90 -24.20 -0.45
CA ASN A 203 30.69 -23.57 -1.74
C ASN A 203 29.76 -22.31 -1.62
N ALA A 204 28.76 -22.33 -0.73
CA ALA A 204 27.85 -21.23 -0.53
C ALA A 204 28.57 -20.01 0.06
N PHE A 205 29.41 -20.22 1.06
CA PHE A 205 30.27 -19.17 1.64
C PHE A 205 31.25 -18.58 0.62
N THR A 206 31.87 -19.46 -0.18
CA THR A 206 32.84 -19.04 -1.21
C THR A 206 32.16 -18.19 -2.29
N SER A 207 31.00 -18.61 -2.75
CA SER A 207 30.24 -17.85 -3.74
C SER A 207 29.79 -16.49 -3.19
N ALA A 208 29.27 -16.46 -1.96
CA ALA A 208 28.91 -15.20 -1.30
C ALA A 208 30.12 -14.27 -1.08
N ALA A 209 31.29 -14.83 -0.74
CA ALA A 209 32.55 -14.06 -0.60
C ALA A 209 33.00 -13.43 -1.94
N LEU A 210 32.86 -14.18 -3.04
CA LEU A 210 33.14 -13.67 -4.38
C LEU A 210 32.18 -12.54 -4.77
N GLU A 211 30.90 -12.76 -4.59
CA GLU A 211 29.85 -11.80 -4.93
C GLU A 211 29.98 -10.51 -4.10
N ALA A 212 30.07 -10.61 -2.78
CA ALA A 212 30.16 -9.46 -1.89
C ALA A 212 31.46 -8.64 -2.12
N SER A 213 32.62 -9.29 -2.37
CA SER A 213 33.88 -8.60 -2.67
C SER A 213 34.03 -8.18 -4.13
N ALA A 214 33.19 -8.66 -5.05
CA ALA A 214 33.32 -8.57 -6.51
C ALA A 214 34.72 -9.03 -6.97
N GLY A 215 35.31 -10.00 -6.30
CA GLY A 215 36.64 -10.52 -6.59
C GLY A 215 37.79 -9.55 -6.31
N ASN A 216 37.56 -8.46 -5.56
CA ASN A 216 38.61 -7.51 -5.16
C ASN A 216 39.47 -8.11 -4.03
N PRO A 217 40.75 -8.39 -4.26
CA PRO A 217 41.61 -9.04 -3.27
C PRO A 217 41.76 -8.27 -1.97
N GLN A 218 41.80 -6.94 -2.01
CA GLN A 218 41.97 -6.09 -0.83
C GLN A 218 40.71 -6.12 0.04
N VAL A 219 39.51 -5.94 -0.58
CA VAL A 219 38.24 -5.99 0.13
C VAL A 219 38.01 -7.38 0.73
N LEU A 220 38.27 -8.44 -0.06
CA LEU A 220 38.12 -9.82 0.40
C LEU A 220 39.02 -10.11 1.60
N SER A 221 40.34 -9.80 1.47
CA SER A 221 41.31 -10.12 2.51
C SER A 221 41.03 -9.38 3.82
N GLU A 222 40.62 -8.11 3.75
CA GLU A 222 40.25 -7.31 4.92
C GLU A 222 38.98 -7.81 5.57
N ALA A 223 37.95 -8.10 4.76
CA ALA A 223 36.68 -8.65 5.26
C ALA A 223 36.90 -10.01 5.95
N LEU A 224 37.66 -10.92 5.34
CA LEU A 224 37.96 -12.23 5.94
C LEU A 224 38.80 -12.10 7.22
N ARG A 225 39.71 -11.14 7.31
CA ARG A 225 40.47 -10.88 8.53
C ARG A 225 39.57 -10.42 9.66
N ARG A 226 38.65 -9.45 9.41
CA ARG A 226 37.68 -8.98 10.39
C ARG A 226 36.70 -10.09 10.78
N PHE A 227 36.33 -10.93 9.82
CA PHE A 227 35.45 -12.09 10.03
C PHE A 227 36.10 -13.11 10.98
N THR A 228 37.38 -13.43 10.72
CA THR A 228 38.14 -14.37 11.55
C THR A 228 38.44 -13.80 12.94
N GLN A 229 38.74 -12.50 13.06
CA GLN A 229 38.95 -11.82 14.35
C GLN A 229 37.70 -11.90 15.26
N ARG A 230 36.50 -12.01 14.69
CA ARG A 230 35.21 -12.22 15.41
C ARG A 230 34.97 -13.69 15.77
N GLY A 231 35.89 -14.58 15.44
CA GLY A 231 35.78 -16.01 15.74
C GLY A 231 34.82 -16.78 14.84
N TYR A 232 34.39 -16.21 13.72
CA TYR A 232 33.43 -16.87 12.84
C TYR A 232 34.07 -17.92 11.94
N ALA A 233 33.32 -18.99 11.67
CA ALA A 233 33.72 -20.07 10.77
C ALA A 233 33.24 -19.81 9.33
N PRO A 234 34.01 -20.10 8.26
CA PRO A 234 33.57 -19.89 6.88
C PRO A 234 32.60 -20.97 6.41
N VAL A 235 31.34 -20.91 6.89
CA VAL A 235 30.26 -21.84 6.59
C VAL A 235 28.99 -21.08 6.14
N ALA A 236 28.12 -21.76 5.39
CA ALA A 236 26.91 -21.17 4.81
C ALA A 236 26.04 -20.39 5.84
N GLY A 237 25.93 -20.91 7.07
CA GLY A 237 25.17 -20.24 8.13
C GLY A 237 25.73 -18.90 8.61
N ARG A 238 26.94 -18.49 8.14
CA ARG A 238 27.60 -17.23 8.48
C ARG A 238 27.76 -16.27 7.29
N VAL A 239 27.07 -16.56 6.20
CA VAL A 239 27.02 -15.67 5.02
C VAL A 239 26.47 -14.29 5.35
N PRO A 240 25.41 -14.11 6.13
CA PRO A 240 24.90 -12.78 6.47
C PRO A 240 25.95 -11.90 7.18
N GLU A 241 26.71 -12.48 8.13
CA GLU A 241 27.75 -11.76 8.84
C GLU A 241 28.92 -11.40 7.93
N LEU A 242 29.29 -12.32 7.00
CA LEU A 242 30.29 -12.02 5.99
C LEU A 242 29.86 -10.86 5.10
N CYS A 243 28.64 -10.88 4.58
CA CYS A 243 28.11 -9.80 3.73
C CYS A 243 28.13 -8.46 4.46
N THR A 244 27.66 -8.40 5.71
CA THR A 244 27.68 -7.18 6.52
C THR A 244 29.11 -6.63 6.70
N ILE A 245 30.09 -7.50 6.99
CA ILE A 245 31.49 -7.10 7.15
C ILE A 245 32.09 -6.64 5.82
N THR A 246 31.78 -7.37 4.74
CA THR A 246 32.30 -7.06 3.40
C THR A 246 31.71 -5.74 2.87
N ASP A 247 30.45 -5.46 3.15
CA ASP A 247 29.84 -4.18 2.82
C ASP A 247 30.54 -3.02 3.53
N ALA A 248 30.76 -3.12 4.82
CA ALA A 248 31.47 -2.09 5.57
C ALA A 248 32.90 -1.85 5.01
N VAL A 249 33.66 -2.93 4.74
CA VAL A 249 35.00 -2.86 4.14
C VAL A 249 34.97 -2.29 2.72
N GLY A 250 33.93 -2.66 1.95
CA GLY A 250 33.67 -2.14 0.60
C GLY A 250 33.43 -0.63 0.61
N GLY A 251 32.62 -0.14 1.55
CA GLY A 251 32.42 1.29 1.77
C GLY A 251 33.71 2.03 2.11
N GLU A 252 34.49 1.55 3.07
CA GLU A 252 35.76 2.14 3.42
C GLU A 252 36.78 2.14 2.25
N HIS A 253 36.76 1.09 1.44
CA HIS A 253 37.59 1.03 0.23
C HIS A 253 37.16 2.06 -0.81
N LEU A 254 35.86 2.17 -1.06
CA LEU A 254 35.28 3.13 -1.99
C LEU A 254 35.59 4.57 -1.57
N LEU A 255 35.44 4.91 -0.29
CA LEU A 255 35.75 6.24 0.22
C LEU A 255 37.26 6.59 0.05
N ARG A 256 38.16 5.62 0.23
CA ARG A 256 39.59 5.82 -0.06
C ARG A 256 39.84 6.07 -1.55
N VAL A 257 39.16 5.37 -2.44
CA VAL A 257 39.24 5.62 -3.89
C VAL A 257 38.73 7.00 -4.24
N LEU A 258 37.59 7.42 -3.67
CA LEU A 258 37.03 8.77 -3.84
C LEU A 258 38.02 9.86 -3.38
N GLY A 259 38.66 9.68 -2.23
CA GLY A 259 39.63 10.62 -1.70
C GLY A 259 40.92 10.75 -2.56
N GLY A 260 41.14 9.85 -3.51
CA GLY A 260 42.25 9.91 -4.49
C GLY A 260 41.85 10.59 -5.83
N LEU A 261 40.56 11.00 -6.01
CA LEU A 261 40.09 11.63 -7.24
C LEU A 261 40.13 13.15 -7.15
N SER A 262 40.00 13.82 -8.32
CA SER A 262 39.82 15.28 -8.37
C SER A 262 38.49 15.66 -7.76
N ASP A 263 38.38 16.89 -7.21
CA ASP A 263 37.13 17.43 -6.67
C ASP A 263 36.00 17.37 -7.70
N THR A 264 36.32 17.59 -8.97
CA THR A 264 35.38 17.49 -10.09
C THR A 264 34.85 16.05 -10.28
N ALA A 265 35.75 15.07 -10.23
CA ALA A 265 35.38 13.66 -10.33
C ALA A 265 34.49 13.23 -9.14
N VAL A 266 34.85 13.69 -7.94
CA VAL A 266 34.03 13.45 -6.73
C VAL A 266 32.64 14.08 -6.89
N ALA A 267 32.54 15.32 -7.41
CA ALA A 267 31.25 15.96 -7.66
C ALA A 267 30.39 15.20 -8.67
N VAL A 268 30.98 14.66 -9.75
CA VAL A 268 30.26 13.80 -10.72
C VAL A 268 29.79 12.50 -10.07
N VAL A 269 30.61 11.86 -9.25
CA VAL A 269 30.22 10.63 -8.53
C VAL A 269 29.07 10.89 -7.55
N ARG A 270 29.09 12.03 -6.84
CA ARG A 270 27.99 12.45 -5.95
C ARG A 270 26.71 12.72 -6.73
N ALA A 271 26.81 13.44 -7.86
CA ALA A 271 25.68 13.67 -8.76
C ALA A 271 25.12 12.35 -9.28
N LEU A 272 25.97 11.41 -9.68
CA LEU A 272 25.58 10.07 -10.13
C LEU A 272 24.93 9.25 -9.00
N ALA A 273 25.39 9.38 -7.76
CA ALA A 273 24.76 8.74 -6.61
C ALA A 273 23.36 9.28 -6.33
N VAL A 274 23.12 10.56 -6.59
CA VAL A 274 21.79 11.19 -6.45
C VAL A 274 20.86 10.77 -7.58
N CYS A 275 21.28 10.94 -8.84
CA CYS A 275 20.43 10.77 -10.03
C CYS A 275 20.33 9.31 -10.49
N GLY A 276 21.35 8.48 -10.26
CA GLY A 276 21.46 7.18 -10.93
C GLY A 276 21.67 7.38 -12.44
N ASP A 277 20.79 6.77 -13.23
CA ASP A 277 20.74 6.82 -14.68
C ASP A 277 19.61 7.72 -15.24
N LEU A 278 19.02 8.57 -14.41
CA LEU A 278 17.88 9.44 -14.78
C LEU A 278 18.28 10.59 -15.71
N LEU A 279 19.53 11.03 -15.64
CA LEU A 279 20.05 12.15 -16.43
C LEU A 279 21.11 11.66 -17.42
N ASP A 280 21.12 12.24 -18.60
CA ASP A 280 22.20 12.05 -19.55
C ASP A 280 23.52 12.66 -19.05
N LEU A 281 24.61 12.34 -19.75
CA LEU A 281 25.95 12.76 -19.33
C LEU A 281 26.10 14.30 -19.29
N ALA A 282 25.44 15.03 -20.20
CA ALA A 282 25.53 16.48 -20.24
C ALA A 282 24.83 17.13 -19.03
N LEU A 283 23.63 16.64 -18.68
CA LEU A 283 22.89 17.08 -17.49
C LEU A 283 23.58 16.67 -16.19
N LEU A 284 24.17 15.48 -16.16
CA LEU A 284 24.96 15.01 -15.01
C LEU A 284 26.15 15.95 -14.75
N TYR A 285 26.86 16.37 -15.81
CA TYR A 285 27.98 17.32 -15.68
C TYR A 285 27.49 18.72 -15.28
N ALA A 286 26.39 19.17 -15.84
CA ALA A 286 25.80 20.46 -15.43
C ALA A 286 25.40 20.43 -13.94
N LEU A 287 24.89 19.31 -13.44
CA LEU A 287 24.57 19.11 -12.03
C LEU A 287 25.82 19.09 -11.16
N ALA A 288 26.91 18.42 -11.61
CA ALA A 288 28.19 18.35 -10.90
C ALA A 288 28.94 19.72 -10.88
N GLY A 289 28.61 20.62 -11.80
CA GLY A 289 29.13 21.96 -11.86
C GLY A 289 29.94 22.26 -13.12
N PRO A 290 30.28 23.53 -13.38
CA PRO A 290 30.80 24.01 -14.68
C PRO A 290 32.18 23.41 -15.03
N ARG A 291 32.97 22.96 -14.05
CA ARG A 291 34.29 22.35 -14.30
C ARG A 291 34.17 20.95 -14.86
N ALA A 292 33.07 20.24 -14.59
CA ALA A 292 32.90 18.85 -15.00
C ALA A 292 32.87 18.68 -16.53
N ALA A 293 32.23 19.63 -17.25
CA ALA A 293 32.15 19.62 -18.71
C ALA A 293 33.48 19.95 -19.42
N SER A 294 34.40 20.62 -18.72
CA SER A 294 35.72 21.04 -19.28
C SER A 294 36.86 20.10 -18.96
N GLU A 295 36.70 19.16 -18.01
CA GLU A 295 37.71 18.18 -17.65
C GLU A 295 37.69 16.99 -18.62
N SER A 296 38.68 16.91 -19.50
CA SER A 296 38.76 15.83 -20.49
C SER A 296 39.16 14.49 -19.83
N GLY A 297 38.55 13.39 -20.27
CA GLY A 297 38.87 12.04 -19.78
C GLY A 297 38.18 11.64 -18.46
N LEU A 298 37.24 12.43 -17.96
CA LEU A 298 36.54 12.16 -16.71
C LEU A 298 35.72 10.85 -16.69
N PRO A 299 34.98 10.49 -17.75
CA PRO A 299 34.30 9.21 -17.79
C PRO A 299 35.25 8.01 -17.72
N GLU A 300 36.37 8.11 -18.42
CA GLU A 300 37.43 7.08 -18.42
C GLU A 300 38.09 6.93 -17.03
N THR A 301 38.40 8.03 -16.40
CA THR A 301 38.94 8.05 -15.03
C THR A 301 37.98 7.38 -14.04
N LEU A 302 36.69 7.66 -14.14
CA LEU A 302 35.65 7.06 -13.28
C LEU A 302 35.48 5.56 -13.57
N GLN A 303 35.59 5.12 -14.82
CA GLN A 303 35.54 3.71 -15.18
C GLN A 303 36.81 2.96 -14.72
N GLU A 304 38.00 3.54 -14.91
CA GLU A 304 39.28 2.98 -14.49
C GLU A 304 39.39 2.86 -12.97
N SER A 305 38.88 3.85 -12.22
CA SER A 305 38.77 3.76 -10.76
C SER A 305 37.82 2.66 -10.29
N GLY A 306 36.96 2.14 -11.18
CA GLY A 306 35.96 1.13 -10.86
C GLY A 306 34.70 1.67 -10.17
N LEU A 307 34.57 2.99 -10.07
CA LEU A 307 33.38 3.64 -9.44
C LEU A 307 32.18 3.69 -10.37
N ALA A 308 32.40 3.89 -11.67
CA ALA A 308 31.35 3.95 -12.66
C ALA A 308 31.58 2.96 -13.82
N THR A 309 30.47 2.67 -14.54
CA THR A 309 30.49 1.92 -15.80
C THR A 309 29.66 2.68 -16.83
N ALA A 310 29.99 2.51 -18.11
CA ALA A 310 29.18 3.07 -19.20
C ALA A 310 27.77 2.44 -19.21
N SER A 311 26.75 3.25 -19.43
CA SER A 311 25.36 2.82 -19.56
C SER A 311 24.66 3.65 -20.66
N GLY A 312 24.44 3.05 -21.81
CA GLY A 312 23.87 3.78 -22.96
C GLY A 312 24.70 5.03 -23.31
N THR A 313 24.11 6.21 -23.23
CA THR A 313 24.76 7.53 -23.44
C THR A 313 25.31 8.14 -22.17
N GLY A 314 25.22 7.47 -21.02
CA GLY A 314 25.61 7.99 -19.70
C GLY A 314 26.54 7.10 -18.90
N LEU A 315 26.64 7.41 -17.62
CA LEU A 315 27.38 6.66 -16.63
C LEU A 315 26.41 6.12 -15.57
N ARG A 316 26.75 4.98 -14.97
CA ARG A 316 26.10 4.47 -13.76
C ARG A 316 27.14 4.00 -12.75
N LEU A 317 26.80 3.99 -11.48
CA LEU A 317 27.65 3.41 -10.46
C LEU A 317 27.88 1.93 -10.74
N SER A 318 29.13 1.48 -10.62
CA SER A 318 29.52 0.09 -10.86
C SER A 318 28.85 -0.88 -9.88
N ARG A 319 28.54 -0.41 -8.67
CA ARG A 319 27.88 -1.17 -7.61
C ARG A 319 26.70 -0.39 -7.08
N PRO A 320 25.49 -0.98 -7.01
CA PRO A 320 24.29 -0.30 -6.47
C PRO A 320 24.48 0.16 -5.01
N GLU A 321 25.21 -0.61 -4.19
CA GLU A 321 25.48 -0.33 -2.79
C GLU A 321 26.36 0.92 -2.61
N ALA A 322 27.18 1.26 -3.59
CA ALA A 322 28.01 2.45 -3.58
C ALA A 322 27.19 3.74 -3.37
N ARG A 323 25.96 3.75 -3.87
CA ARG A 323 25.03 4.87 -3.70
C ARG A 323 24.82 5.24 -2.24
N SER A 324 24.53 4.25 -1.40
CA SER A 324 24.23 4.47 0.02
C SER A 324 25.46 4.98 0.78
N TRP A 325 26.65 4.47 0.46
CA TRP A 325 27.90 4.91 1.09
C TRP A 325 28.27 6.34 0.69
N ILE A 326 28.16 6.67 -0.61
CA ILE A 326 28.44 8.02 -1.11
C ILE A 326 27.48 9.04 -0.48
N LEU A 327 26.17 8.73 -0.46
CA LEU A 327 25.18 9.59 0.12
C LEU A 327 25.30 9.75 1.64
N ALA A 328 25.79 8.72 2.35
CA ALA A 328 26.01 8.77 3.79
C ALA A 328 27.21 9.66 4.18
N GLU A 329 28.21 9.77 3.30
CA GLU A 329 29.41 10.61 3.52
C GLU A 329 29.11 12.10 3.25
N MET A 330 28.05 12.40 2.52
CA MET A 330 27.71 13.79 2.21
C MET A 330 27.04 14.48 3.41
N PRO A 331 27.41 15.73 3.72
CA PRO A 331 26.65 16.56 4.65
C PRO A 331 25.17 16.61 4.28
N GLY A 332 24.28 16.59 5.28
CA GLY A 332 22.83 16.53 5.05
C GLY A 332 22.30 17.67 4.18
N GLU A 333 22.78 18.87 4.41
CA GLU A 333 22.42 20.07 3.62
C GLU A 333 22.89 19.94 2.16
N GLU A 334 24.16 19.61 1.93
CA GLU A 334 24.72 19.43 0.58
C GLU A 334 23.94 18.35 -0.20
N ARG A 335 23.62 17.26 0.49
CA ARG A 335 22.84 16.16 -0.11
C ARG A 335 21.44 16.61 -0.49
N ALA A 336 20.74 17.31 0.39
CA ALA A 336 19.40 17.83 0.14
C ALA A 336 19.39 18.83 -1.03
N GLU A 337 20.35 19.75 -1.07
CA GLU A 337 20.52 20.72 -2.15
C GLU A 337 20.81 20.03 -3.49
N LEU A 338 21.69 19.03 -3.50
CA LEU A 338 21.99 18.27 -4.71
C LEU A 338 20.76 17.51 -5.23
N HIS A 339 19.95 16.94 -4.34
CA HIS A 339 18.67 16.31 -4.72
C HIS A 339 17.68 17.34 -5.30
N ALA A 340 17.58 18.53 -4.72
CA ALA A 340 16.71 19.58 -5.22
C ALA A 340 17.11 20.02 -6.64
N ARG A 341 18.39 20.28 -6.86
CA ARG A 341 18.94 20.60 -8.19
C ARG A 341 18.74 19.48 -9.19
N ALA A 342 18.97 18.22 -8.76
CA ALA A 342 18.74 17.05 -9.61
C ALA A 342 17.26 16.92 -10.01
N ALA A 343 16.33 17.20 -9.10
CA ALA A 343 14.89 17.20 -9.40
C ALA A 343 14.52 18.31 -10.41
N GLU A 344 15.13 19.49 -10.31
CA GLU A 344 14.95 20.58 -11.27
C GLU A 344 15.44 20.20 -12.68
N PHE A 345 16.65 19.62 -12.79
CA PHE A 345 17.17 19.12 -14.06
C PHE A 345 16.29 18.02 -14.65
N ALA A 346 15.84 17.06 -13.81
CA ALA A 346 14.96 15.99 -14.23
C ALA A 346 13.60 16.53 -14.72
N TYR A 347 13.05 17.53 -14.04
CA TYR A 347 11.82 18.21 -14.48
C TYR A 347 11.97 18.88 -15.84
N ARG A 348 13.07 19.62 -16.06
CA ARG A 348 13.38 20.27 -17.35
C ARG A 348 13.65 19.26 -18.47
N ALA A 349 14.17 18.07 -18.12
CA ALA A 349 14.40 16.97 -19.05
C ALA A 349 13.14 16.12 -19.31
N ALA A 350 11.99 16.51 -18.77
CA ALA A 350 10.72 15.78 -18.88
C ALA A 350 10.81 14.30 -18.41
N VAL A 351 11.60 14.04 -17.38
CA VAL A 351 11.66 12.72 -16.72
C VAL A 351 10.31 12.41 -16.09
N PRO A 352 9.87 11.13 -15.99
CA PRO A 352 8.61 10.77 -15.38
C PRO A 352 8.43 11.31 -13.94
N ASP A 353 7.23 11.76 -13.61
CA ASP A 353 6.91 12.36 -12.30
C ASP A 353 7.28 11.48 -11.10
N GLU A 354 7.19 10.15 -11.23
CA GLU A 354 7.55 9.20 -10.15
C GLU A 354 9.05 9.25 -9.84
N ASP A 355 9.88 9.46 -10.84
CA ASP A 355 11.33 9.55 -10.69
C ASP A 355 11.73 10.90 -10.12
N ILE A 356 11.09 11.99 -10.58
CA ILE A 356 11.28 13.32 -10.01
C ILE A 356 10.85 13.34 -8.55
N ALA A 357 9.73 12.73 -8.22
CA ALA A 357 9.24 12.62 -6.85
C ALA A 357 10.23 11.89 -5.94
N ARG A 358 10.92 10.84 -6.43
CA ARG A 358 12.00 10.18 -5.67
C ARG A 358 13.14 11.12 -5.30
N LEU A 359 13.49 12.03 -6.18
CA LEU A 359 14.51 13.05 -5.89
C LEU A 359 13.98 14.07 -4.88
N LEU A 360 12.74 14.55 -5.06
CA LEU A 360 12.10 15.50 -4.16
C LEU A 360 11.90 14.98 -2.74
N LEU A 361 11.64 13.69 -2.58
CA LEU A 361 11.50 13.04 -1.25
C LEU A 361 12.79 13.07 -0.41
N ALA A 362 13.95 13.23 -1.05
CA ALA A 362 15.24 13.35 -0.38
C ALA A 362 15.78 14.79 -0.36
N ALA A 363 15.10 15.72 -1.03
CA ALA A 363 15.43 17.13 -1.07
C ALA A 363 14.76 17.89 0.08
N GLY A 364 15.33 19.03 0.45
CA GLY A 364 14.63 20.05 1.26
C GLY A 364 13.56 20.80 0.46
N PRO A 365 12.86 21.76 1.07
CA PRO A 365 11.93 22.64 0.36
C PRO A 365 12.59 23.30 -0.84
N VAL A 366 11.89 23.33 -1.97
CA VAL A 366 12.43 23.84 -3.26
C VAL A 366 11.82 25.21 -3.63
N ASP A 367 10.63 25.49 -3.15
CA ASP A 367 9.87 26.73 -3.37
C ASP A 367 9.64 27.07 -4.86
N GLU A 368 9.33 26.05 -5.66
CA GLU A 368 9.07 26.20 -7.08
C GLU A 368 7.65 25.75 -7.45
N PRO A 369 6.93 26.46 -8.34
CA PRO A 369 5.53 26.20 -8.64
C PRO A 369 5.24 24.79 -9.22
N TRP A 370 6.22 24.15 -9.84
CA TRP A 370 6.08 22.83 -10.46
C TRP A 370 6.13 21.69 -9.47
N VAL A 371 6.68 21.88 -8.27
CA VAL A 371 6.96 20.81 -7.28
C VAL A 371 5.67 20.13 -6.80
N ILE A 372 4.70 20.92 -6.35
CA ILE A 372 3.43 20.40 -5.83
C ILE A 372 2.64 19.64 -6.90
N PRO A 373 2.46 20.17 -8.13
CA PRO A 373 1.84 19.40 -9.22
C PRO A 373 2.51 18.08 -9.52
N VAL A 374 3.84 17.99 -9.54
CA VAL A 374 4.60 16.75 -9.75
C VAL A 374 4.31 15.76 -8.61
N LEU A 375 4.44 16.18 -7.35
CA LEU A 375 4.19 15.33 -6.19
C LEU A 375 2.74 14.81 -6.14
N ARG A 376 1.75 15.63 -6.54
CA ARG A 376 0.34 15.20 -6.66
C ARG A 376 0.14 14.15 -7.77
N ARG A 377 0.77 14.33 -8.94
CA ARG A 377 0.67 13.33 -10.03
C ARG A 377 1.37 12.03 -9.65
N ALA A 378 2.53 12.10 -9.00
CA ALA A 378 3.23 10.95 -8.45
C ALA A 378 2.42 10.24 -7.36
N CYS A 379 1.77 11.00 -6.46
CA CYS A 379 0.83 10.45 -5.47
C CYS A 379 -0.32 9.69 -6.15
N ALA A 380 -0.96 10.29 -7.16
CA ALA A 380 -2.05 9.65 -7.90
C ALA A 380 -1.59 8.36 -8.61
N ALA A 381 -0.38 8.34 -9.18
CA ALA A 381 0.22 7.16 -9.77
C ALA A 381 0.50 6.06 -8.73
N ALA A 382 1.04 6.43 -7.56
CA ALA A 382 1.29 5.52 -6.45
C ALA A 382 -0.01 4.87 -5.93
N LEU A 383 -1.10 5.66 -5.79
CA LEU A 383 -2.41 5.15 -5.37
C LEU A 383 -2.99 4.16 -6.38
N ARG A 384 -2.89 4.45 -7.69
CA ARG A 384 -3.33 3.52 -8.75
C ARG A 384 -2.56 2.20 -8.71
N ALA A 385 -1.28 2.25 -8.34
CA ALA A 385 -0.40 1.08 -8.19
C ALA A 385 -0.53 0.39 -6.81
N GLY A 386 -1.40 0.88 -5.90
CA GLY A 386 -1.57 0.33 -4.55
C GLY A 386 -0.44 0.67 -3.56
N ARG A 387 0.48 1.57 -3.90
CA ARG A 387 1.65 1.97 -3.09
C ARG A 387 1.29 3.10 -2.13
N THR A 388 0.43 2.81 -1.15
CA THR A 388 -0.13 3.81 -0.23
C THR A 388 0.95 4.58 0.56
N ALA A 389 1.99 3.90 1.04
CA ALA A 389 3.08 4.54 1.78
C ALA A 389 3.83 5.60 0.93
N GLN A 390 4.06 5.32 -0.35
CA GLN A 390 4.67 6.27 -1.28
C GLN A 390 3.74 7.46 -1.55
N ALA A 391 2.44 7.23 -1.68
CA ALA A 391 1.46 8.30 -1.86
C ALA A 391 1.44 9.26 -0.65
N ILE A 392 1.45 8.71 0.58
CA ILE A 392 1.57 9.49 1.81
C ILE A 392 2.86 10.30 1.83
N ALA A 393 4.00 9.68 1.50
CA ALA A 393 5.29 10.36 1.47
C ALA A 393 5.30 11.54 0.48
N CYS A 394 4.72 11.38 -0.71
CA CYS A 394 4.63 12.47 -1.70
C CYS A 394 3.84 13.68 -1.18
N LEU A 395 2.66 13.46 -0.58
CA LEU A 395 1.85 14.56 -0.05
C LEU A 395 2.44 15.15 1.24
N SER A 396 3.06 14.34 2.09
CA SER A 396 3.77 14.83 3.28
C SER A 396 4.91 15.75 2.85
N ARG A 397 5.67 15.36 1.84
CA ARG A 397 6.75 16.19 1.29
C ARG A 397 6.22 17.48 0.65
N ALA A 398 5.06 17.43 -0.03
CA ALA A 398 4.42 18.62 -0.59
C ALA A 398 4.00 19.63 0.49
N LEU A 399 3.65 19.17 1.69
CA LEU A 399 3.31 20.02 2.84
C LEU A 399 4.52 20.70 3.49
N GLU A 400 5.75 20.27 3.17
CA GLU A 400 6.98 20.93 3.61
C GLU A 400 7.32 22.17 2.80
N GLU A 401 6.73 22.33 1.59
CA GLU A 401 6.90 23.52 0.78
C GLU A 401 6.29 24.76 1.47
N PRO A 402 6.83 25.97 1.20
CA PRO A 402 6.26 27.22 1.70
C PRO A 402 4.92 27.49 1.01
N LEU A 403 3.83 27.24 1.72
CA LEU A 403 2.47 27.30 1.22
C LEU A 403 1.64 28.31 1.99
N ASP A 404 0.79 29.01 1.27
CA ASP A 404 -0.31 29.76 1.87
C ASP A 404 -1.26 28.86 2.65
N PRO A 405 -2.01 29.39 3.62
CA PRO A 405 -2.91 28.61 4.48
C PRO A 405 -3.93 27.76 3.71
N ALA A 406 -4.55 28.29 2.65
CA ALA A 406 -5.59 27.60 1.90
C ALA A 406 -5.06 26.40 1.06
N PRO A 407 -4.01 26.52 0.24
CA PRO A 407 -3.35 25.38 -0.41
C PRO A 407 -2.83 24.33 0.60
N ARG A 408 -2.27 24.77 1.72
CA ARG A 408 -1.78 23.89 2.79
C ARG A 408 -2.92 23.05 3.37
N ALA A 409 -4.05 23.67 3.70
CA ALA A 409 -5.22 22.98 4.22
C ALA A 409 -5.82 22.00 3.20
N GLN A 410 -5.83 22.37 1.91
CA GLN A 410 -6.28 21.49 0.83
C GLN A 410 -5.39 20.24 0.68
N LEU A 411 -4.07 20.40 0.70
CA LEU A 411 -3.12 19.28 0.67
C LEU A 411 -3.23 18.41 1.93
N GLY A 412 -3.40 19.05 3.09
CA GLY A 412 -3.63 18.36 4.35
C GLY A 412 -4.89 17.49 4.31
N LEU A 413 -5.97 17.96 3.68
CA LEU A 413 -7.19 17.21 3.49
C LEU A 413 -6.98 16.00 2.53
N GLU A 414 -6.24 16.21 1.44
CA GLU A 414 -5.89 15.13 0.51
C GLU A 414 -5.03 14.06 1.19
N LEU A 415 -4.06 14.46 2.00
CA LEU A 415 -3.23 13.55 2.78
C LEU A 415 -4.06 12.79 3.83
N ALA A 416 -4.91 13.49 4.59
CA ALA A 416 -5.78 12.87 5.58
C ALA A 416 -6.70 11.81 4.95
N ALA A 417 -7.21 12.05 3.74
CA ALA A 417 -8.05 11.08 3.04
C ALA A 417 -7.32 9.76 2.73
N ILE A 418 -6.01 9.80 2.53
CA ILE A 418 -5.19 8.61 2.30
C ILE A 418 -4.76 7.99 3.64
N GLU A 419 -4.36 8.81 4.61
CA GLU A 419 -3.93 8.39 5.96
C GLU A 419 -5.05 7.67 6.74
N VAL A 420 -6.33 7.94 6.43
CA VAL A 420 -7.48 7.28 7.10
C VAL A 420 -7.33 5.76 7.20
N LEU A 421 -6.71 5.12 6.24
CA LEU A 421 -6.51 3.66 6.23
C LEU A 421 -5.17 3.22 6.82
N ALA A 422 -4.11 4.01 6.64
CA ALA A 422 -2.75 3.63 7.01
C ALA A 422 -2.38 4.11 8.43
N ALA A 423 -2.86 5.30 8.81
CA ALA A 423 -2.55 5.97 10.06
C ALA A 423 -3.79 6.74 10.58
N PRO A 424 -4.86 6.04 10.99
CA PRO A 424 -6.15 6.62 11.31
C PRO A 424 -6.12 7.72 12.37
N GLU A 425 -5.26 7.59 13.38
CA GLU A 425 -5.09 8.61 14.42
C GLU A 425 -4.39 9.88 13.92
N ALA A 426 -3.42 9.73 13.02
CA ALA A 426 -2.76 10.88 12.36
C ALA A 426 -3.76 11.64 11.49
N ALA A 427 -4.56 10.92 10.70
CA ALA A 427 -5.64 11.49 9.91
C ALA A 427 -6.63 12.26 10.79
N GLY A 428 -7.08 11.70 11.92
CA GLY A 428 -8.00 12.35 12.85
C GLY A 428 -7.42 13.66 13.43
N ARG A 429 -6.15 13.63 13.87
CA ARG A 429 -5.47 14.85 14.38
C ARG A 429 -5.36 15.92 13.28
N ARG A 430 -4.96 15.54 12.08
CA ARG A 430 -4.85 16.45 10.93
C ARG A 430 -6.19 17.07 10.54
N LEU A 431 -7.25 16.26 10.49
CA LEU A 431 -8.60 16.77 10.21
C LEU A 431 -9.06 17.76 11.28
N ALA A 432 -8.85 17.46 12.58
CA ALA A 432 -9.17 18.37 13.67
C ALA A 432 -8.35 19.67 13.60
N GLU A 433 -7.10 19.61 13.19
CA GLU A 433 -6.25 20.80 12.97
C GLU A 433 -6.79 21.63 11.80
N ILE A 434 -7.10 21.03 10.66
CA ILE A 434 -7.66 21.73 9.50
C ILE A 434 -8.99 22.42 9.87
N ILE A 435 -9.83 21.78 10.69
CA ILE A 435 -11.07 22.41 11.18
C ILE A 435 -10.75 23.67 12.01
N ARG A 436 -9.72 23.62 12.86
CA ARG A 436 -9.36 24.75 13.74
C ARG A 436 -8.62 25.88 13.01
N THR A 437 -7.71 25.53 12.10
CA THR A 437 -6.77 26.48 11.49
C THR A 437 -7.12 26.87 10.05
N GLY A 438 -8.00 26.10 9.39
CA GLY A 438 -8.37 26.37 8.01
C GLY A 438 -8.98 27.75 7.85
N ASP A 439 -8.53 28.52 6.86
CA ASP A 439 -9.19 29.76 6.47
C ASP A 439 -10.50 29.46 5.73
N GLY A 440 -11.54 30.28 6.01
CA GLY A 440 -12.85 30.18 5.37
C GLY A 440 -12.84 30.54 3.87
N GLY A 441 -11.83 30.01 3.13
CA GLY A 441 -11.70 30.19 1.69
C GLY A 441 -12.83 29.55 0.89
N PRO A 442 -12.90 29.81 -0.42
CA PRO A 442 -14.04 29.44 -1.28
C PRO A 442 -14.30 27.93 -1.41
N GLY A 443 -13.49 27.07 -0.79
CA GLY A 443 -13.60 25.62 -0.88
C GLY A 443 -14.31 24.93 0.28
N ARG A 444 -14.84 25.63 1.28
CA ARG A 444 -15.46 25.05 2.49
C ARG A 444 -14.57 23.95 3.13
N ILE A 445 -13.30 24.21 3.29
CA ILE A 445 -12.29 23.20 3.66
C ILE A 445 -12.57 22.62 5.04
N ARG A 446 -13.00 23.45 6.03
CA ARG A 446 -13.36 23.00 7.37
C ARG A 446 -14.54 22.03 7.33
N ALA A 447 -15.60 22.36 6.57
CA ALA A 447 -16.76 21.50 6.41
C ALA A 447 -16.39 20.18 5.73
N ARG A 448 -15.50 20.20 4.73
CA ARG A 448 -15.02 18.98 4.05
C ARG A 448 -14.16 18.12 4.96
N ALA A 449 -13.31 18.73 5.79
CA ALA A 449 -12.51 18.02 6.78
C ALA A 449 -13.39 17.36 7.85
N ALA A 450 -14.39 18.12 8.34
CA ALA A 450 -15.38 17.59 9.28
C ALA A 450 -16.18 16.43 8.68
N ASP A 451 -16.69 16.59 7.45
CA ASP A 451 -17.45 15.57 6.73
C ASP A 451 -16.65 14.28 6.51
N LEU A 452 -15.37 14.40 6.10
CA LEU A 452 -14.49 13.24 5.88
C LEU A 452 -14.29 12.44 7.18
N GLY A 453 -14.03 13.10 8.28
CA GLY A 453 -13.80 12.43 9.56
C GLY A 453 -15.09 11.86 10.16
N LEU A 454 -16.18 12.62 10.16
CA LEU A 454 -17.48 12.19 10.66
C LEU A 454 -18.06 11.04 9.84
N SER A 455 -17.90 11.07 8.51
CA SER A 455 -18.33 9.97 7.63
C SER A 455 -17.58 8.66 7.90
N ARG A 456 -16.46 8.69 8.60
CA ARG A 456 -15.73 7.53 9.08
C ARG A 456 -16.26 7.00 10.43
N GLY A 457 -16.85 7.87 11.25
CA GLY A 457 -17.36 7.56 12.57
C GLY A 457 -16.58 8.21 13.73
N ASP A 458 -15.60 9.07 13.44
CA ASP A 458 -14.81 9.79 14.48
C ASP A 458 -15.53 11.07 14.91
N ASP A 459 -16.56 10.90 15.75
CA ASP A 459 -17.50 11.98 16.04
C ASP A 459 -17.11 12.86 17.25
N LYS A 460 -16.54 12.32 18.33
CA LYS A 460 -16.29 13.08 19.56
C LYS A 460 -15.24 14.19 19.42
N ALA A 461 -14.06 13.86 18.89
CA ALA A 461 -12.96 14.82 18.74
C ALA A 461 -13.29 15.89 17.68
N LEU A 462 -13.88 15.46 16.56
CA LEU A 462 -14.27 16.35 15.47
C LEU A 462 -15.46 17.23 15.85
N ARG A 463 -16.43 16.70 16.59
CA ARG A 463 -17.54 17.50 17.12
C ARG A 463 -17.05 18.63 18.01
N ARG A 464 -16.06 18.37 18.90
CA ARG A 464 -15.42 19.42 19.70
C ARG A 464 -14.72 20.45 18.81
N ALA A 465 -13.93 19.99 17.81
CA ALA A 465 -13.25 20.88 16.88
C ALA A 465 -14.24 21.78 16.10
N ILE A 466 -15.39 21.23 15.67
CA ILE A 466 -16.46 22.02 15.04
C ILE A 466 -17.04 23.03 16.03
N ALA A 467 -17.33 22.64 17.28
CA ALA A 467 -17.87 23.52 18.31
C ALA A 467 -16.89 24.68 18.61
N ASP A 468 -15.59 24.40 18.71
CA ASP A 468 -14.55 25.40 18.97
C ASP A 468 -14.50 26.50 17.90
N VAL A 469 -14.75 26.18 16.62
CA VAL A 469 -14.61 27.14 15.51
C VAL A 469 -15.92 27.78 15.06
N LEU A 470 -17.06 27.19 15.34
CA LEU A 470 -18.37 27.70 14.92
C LEU A 470 -18.63 29.16 15.30
N PRO A 471 -18.27 29.65 16.51
CA PRO A 471 -18.46 31.06 16.89
C PRO A 471 -17.69 32.05 16.00
N SER A 472 -16.53 31.66 15.49
CA SER A 472 -15.64 32.48 14.65
C SER A 472 -15.78 32.23 13.16
N THR A 473 -16.66 31.35 12.75
CA THR A 473 -16.90 31.00 11.32
C THR A 473 -18.16 31.73 10.82
N ASP A 474 -18.13 32.23 9.58
CA ASP A 474 -19.23 32.97 8.97
C ASP A 474 -19.74 32.33 7.67
N GLY A 475 -20.82 32.87 7.13
CA GLY A 475 -21.38 32.53 5.81
C GLY A 475 -21.85 31.07 5.68
N GLU A 476 -21.66 30.55 4.46
CA GLU A 476 -22.14 29.20 4.11
C GLU A 476 -21.37 28.08 4.84
N GLU A 477 -20.11 28.32 5.19
CA GLU A 477 -19.31 27.30 5.92
C GLU A 477 -19.81 27.12 7.35
N ARG A 478 -20.19 28.21 8.03
CA ARG A 478 -20.84 28.15 9.36
C ARG A 478 -22.10 27.30 9.31
N VAL A 479 -22.97 27.54 8.29
CA VAL A 479 -24.23 26.82 8.12
C VAL A 479 -23.97 25.32 7.91
N ALA A 480 -22.97 24.99 7.06
CA ALA A 480 -22.61 23.60 6.79
C ALA A 480 -22.01 22.89 8.03
N LEU A 481 -21.10 23.56 8.76
CA LEU A 481 -20.51 23.04 10.00
C LEU A 481 -21.58 22.83 11.10
N ALA A 482 -22.50 23.77 11.26
CA ALA A 482 -23.61 23.61 12.19
C ALA A 482 -24.49 22.40 11.82
N GLY A 483 -24.80 22.21 10.53
CA GLY A 483 -25.51 21.03 10.07
C GLY A 483 -24.75 19.72 10.35
N LEU A 484 -23.45 19.69 10.09
CA LEU A 484 -22.58 18.54 10.39
C LEU A 484 -22.49 18.27 11.91
N PHE A 485 -22.43 19.30 12.74
CA PHE A 485 -22.48 19.15 14.19
C PHE A 485 -23.74 18.42 14.65
N TRP A 486 -24.90 18.79 14.10
CA TRP A 486 -26.18 18.15 14.41
C TRP A 486 -26.38 16.76 13.78
N LEU A 487 -25.58 16.41 12.75
CA LEU A 487 -25.53 15.05 12.19
C LEU A 487 -24.71 14.09 13.05
N THR A 488 -23.83 14.60 13.90
CA THR A 488 -23.15 13.75 14.88
C THR A 488 -24.19 13.23 15.85
N GLU A 489 -24.29 11.92 15.97
CA GLU A 489 -25.23 11.28 16.89
C GLU A 489 -24.76 11.50 18.33
N SER A 490 -25.05 12.67 18.86
CA SER A 490 -24.90 12.88 20.30
C SER A 490 -25.88 12.00 21.05
N ASP A 491 -25.46 11.57 22.21
CA ASP A 491 -26.34 10.93 23.19
C ASP A 491 -27.60 11.78 23.32
N GLY A 492 -28.69 11.29 22.83
CA GLY A 492 -29.97 11.89 22.49
C GLY A 492 -30.73 12.66 23.55
N GLN A 493 -29.99 13.36 24.39
CA GLN A 493 -30.60 14.35 25.27
C GLN A 493 -30.64 15.69 24.53
N ASP A 494 -31.82 16.21 24.30
CA ASP A 494 -32.05 17.64 24.11
C ASP A 494 -31.72 18.40 25.44
N ASP A 495 -30.77 17.94 26.22
CA ASP A 495 -30.21 18.67 27.34
C ASP A 495 -29.45 19.84 26.74
N THR A 496 -30.17 20.98 26.68
CA THR A 496 -29.60 22.28 26.29
C THR A 496 -28.35 22.60 27.08
N ASP A 497 -28.18 22.00 28.26
CA ASP A 497 -27.04 22.17 29.14
C ASP A 497 -25.75 21.44 28.68
N LEU A 498 -25.84 20.51 27.68
CA LEU A 498 -24.71 19.79 27.11
C LEU A 498 -24.29 20.30 25.71
N ILE A 499 -25.01 21.27 25.16
CA ILE A 499 -24.62 21.91 23.90
C ILE A 499 -23.68 23.06 24.22
N PRO A 500 -22.44 23.08 23.69
CA PRO A 500 -21.53 24.19 23.92
C PRO A 500 -22.14 25.54 23.50
N ASP A 501 -21.86 26.59 24.25
CA ASP A 501 -22.29 27.95 23.93
C ASP A 501 -21.86 28.33 22.53
N GLY A 502 -22.75 28.98 21.75
CA GLY A 502 -22.48 29.44 20.38
C GLY A 502 -22.84 28.47 19.27
N ILE A 503 -23.38 27.27 19.58
CA ILE A 503 -23.91 26.36 18.57
C ILE A 503 -25.34 26.80 18.22
N PRO A 504 -25.63 27.18 16.97
CA PRO A 504 -26.99 27.56 16.57
C PRO A 504 -27.92 26.34 16.61
N PRO A 505 -29.19 26.52 17.05
CA PRO A 505 -30.18 25.44 17.00
C PRO A 505 -30.40 24.97 15.57
N LEU A 506 -30.82 23.71 15.42
CA LEU A 506 -31.16 23.19 14.11
C LEU A 506 -32.47 23.87 13.62
N PRO A 507 -32.43 24.59 12.47
CA PRO A 507 -33.58 25.35 12.02
C PRO A 507 -34.74 24.43 11.57
N ASP A 508 -35.97 24.93 11.69
CA ASP A 508 -37.14 24.22 11.18
C ASP A 508 -37.18 24.20 9.65
N ASP A 509 -36.74 25.29 9.00
CA ASP A 509 -36.52 25.35 7.54
C ASP A 509 -34.99 25.37 7.23
N PRO A 510 -34.43 24.19 6.93
CA PRO A 510 -33.00 24.10 6.62
C PRO A 510 -32.64 24.79 5.31
N ILE A 511 -31.53 25.52 5.30
CA ILE A 511 -31.01 26.22 4.12
C ILE A 511 -29.85 25.51 3.39
N CYS A 512 -29.32 24.44 3.97
CA CYS A 512 -28.24 23.65 3.32
C CYS A 512 -28.49 22.15 3.47
N PRO A 513 -27.85 21.29 2.61
CA PRO A 513 -27.99 19.85 2.65
C PRO A 513 -27.65 19.22 4.01
N ALA A 514 -26.65 19.72 4.73
CA ALA A 514 -26.25 19.17 6.03
C ALA A 514 -27.34 19.41 7.09
N GLN A 515 -27.92 20.60 7.15
CA GLN A 515 -29.04 20.90 8.04
C GLN A 515 -30.30 20.09 7.67
N ALA A 516 -30.59 19.97 6.35
CA ALA A 516 -31.75 19.20 5.87
C ALA A 516 -31.63 17.71 6.26
N ALA A 517 -30.44 17.12 6.08
CA ALA A 517 -30.19 15.75 6.49
C ALA A 517 -30.30 15.58 8.02
N ALA A 518 -29.74 16.52 8.81
CA ALA A 518 -29.80 16.49 10.27
C ALA A 518 -31.26 16.56 10.76
N ARG A 519 -32.07 17.48 10.22
CA ARG A 519 -33.46 17.63 10.58
C ARG A 519 -34.29 16.39 10.19
N ALA A 520 -34.13 15.91 8.95
CA ALA A 520 -34.80 14.71 8.47
C ALA A 520 -34.50 13.49 9.36
N TRP A 521 -33.24 13.31 9.74
CA TRP A 521 -32.79 12.22 10.59
C TRP A 521 -33.36 12.31 12.00
N ARG A 522 -33.38 13.50 12.62
CA ARG A 522 -33.99 13.69 13.94
C ARG A 522 -35.50 13.39 13.94
N LEU A 523 -36.22 13.86 12.94
CA LEU A 523 -37.65 13.51 12.79
C LEU A 523 -37.83 12.00 12.66
N ALA A 524 -37.04 11.35 11.82
CA ALA A 524 -37.10 9.91 11.63
C ALA A 524 -36.73 9.12 12.90
N LEU A 525 -35.75 9.56 13.68
CA LEU A 525 -35.34 8.91 14.97
C LEU A 525 -36.44 8.99 16.02
N ARG A 526 -37.18 10.11 16.08
CA ARG A 526 -38.29 10.34 17.01
C ARG A 526 -39.60 9.68 16.55
N GLY A 527 -39.74 9.47 15.26
CA GLY A 527 -41.00 8.99 14.69
C GLY A 527 -42.04 10.10 14.49
N ASP A 528 -41.53 11.34 14.25
CA ASP A 528 -42.32 12.53 14.06
C ASP A 528 -42.38 12.94 12.60
N ASP A 529 -43.51 13.36 12.11
CA ASP A 529 -43.73 14.01 10.81
C ASP A 529 -43.00 13.36 9.62
N LEU A 530 -43.41 12.14 9.26
CA LEU A 530 -42.82 11.38 8.13
C LEU A 530 -42.81 12.17 6.80
N PRO A 531 -43.86 12.91 6.40
CA PRO A 531 -43.86 13.68 5.17
C PRO A 531 -42.71 14.70 5.11
N THR A 532 -42.52 15.46 6.21
CA THR A 532 -41.45 16.44 6.32
C THR A 532 -40.08 15.75 6.33
N ALA A 533 -39.93 14.64 7.08
CA ALA A 533 -38.67 13.86 7.09
C ALA A 533 -38.29 13.37 5.69
N ARG A 534 -39.28 12.85 4.93
CA ARG A 534 -39.10 12.42 3.54
C ARG A 534 -38.68 13.56 2.64
N ALA A 535 -39.42 14.66 2.64
CA ALA A 535 -39.19 15.82 1.78
C ALA A 535 -37.78 16.43 2.03
N LEU A 536 -37.38 16.55 3.30
CA LEU A 536 -36.05 17.05 3.65
C LEU A 536 -34.93 16.08 3.22
N ALA A 537 -35.09 14.78 3.37
CA ALA A 537 -34.16 13.78 2.89
C ALA A 537 -33.99 13.85 1.36
N GLN A 538 -35.09 13.97 0.61
CA GLN A 538 -35.05 14.13 -0.85
C GLN A 538 -34.37 15.44 -1.28
N ARG A 539 -34.59 16.53 -0.57
CA ARG A 539 -33.98 17.84 -0.82
C ARG A 539 -32.45 17.81 -0.74
N VAL A 540 -31.86 16.95 0.08
CA VAL A 540 -30.38 16.78 0.15
C VAL A 540 -29.76 16.43 -1.20
N PHE A 541 -30.50 15.70 -2.04
CA PHE A 541 -30.01 15.23 -3.35
C PHE A 541 -30.34 16.15 -4.52
N THR A 542 -31.14 17.19 -4.32
CA THR A 542 -31.53 18.15 -5.37
C THR A 542 -30.45 19.23 -5.57
N VAL A 543 -29.63 19.46 -4.56
CA VAL A 543 -28.51 20.42 -4.59
C VAL A 543 -27.26 19.71 -5.11
N ASP A 544 -27.09 19.78 -6.40
CA ASP A 544 -25.94 19.47 -7.23
C ASP A 544 -24.95 18.33 -6.89
N GLY A 545 -24.70 17.53 -7.94
CA GLY A 545 -23.54 16.67 -8.14
C GLY A 545 -22.22 17.40 -8.32
N SER A 546 -21.97 18.50 -7.58
CA SER A 546 -20.69 19.19 -7.61
C SER A 546 -19.60 18.34 -6.95
N ALA A 547 -18.38 18.44 -7.45
CA ALA A 547 -17.18 17.75 -6.93
C ALA A 547 -16.87 18.00 -5.43
N GLY A 548 -17.67 18.85 -4.76
CA GLY A 548 -17.56 19.22 -3.35
C GLY A 548 -18.72 18.76 -2.45
N ALA A 549 -19.69 17.97 -2.96
CA ALA A 549 -20.83 17.52 -2.15
C ALA A 549 -20.38 16.66 -0.95
N LEU A 550 -20.93 17.00 0.22
CA LEU A 550 -20.61 16.33 1.50
C LEU A 550 -21.14 14.88 1.51
N ILE A 551 -20.43 14.00 2.16
CA ILE A 551 -20.67 12.54 2.20
C ILE A 551 -21.75 12.20 3.25
N LEU A 552 -21.52 12.62 4.49
CA LEU A 552 -22.35 12.28 5.64
C LEU A 552 -23.81 12.73 5.48
N PRO A 553 -24.13 13.95 5.01
CA PRO A 553 -25.51 14.36 4.76
C PRO A 553 -26.23 13.45 3.76
N ARG A 554 -25.56 13.06 2.67
CA ARG A 554 -26.11 12.18 1.64
C ARG A 554 -26.35 10.77 2.14
N LEU A 555 -25.43 10.22 2.93
CA LEU A 555 -25.56 8.89 3.54
C LEU A 555 -26.71 8.89 4.56
N THR A 556 -26.80 9.93 5.40
CA THR A 556 -27.87 10.04 6.40
C THR A 556 -29.24 10.25 5.76
N ALA A 557 -29.33 11.06 4.71
CA ALA A 557 -30.57 11.20 3.95
C ALA A 557 -31.01 9.88 3.31
N ALA A 558 -30.09 9.09 2.75
CA ALA A 558 -30.41 7.76 2.24
C ALA A 558 -30.91 6.82 3.35
N ARG A 559 -30.31 6.86 4.55
CA ARG A 559 -30.81 6.12 5.73
C ARG A 559 -32.22 6.59 6.15
N THR A 560 -32.49 7.88 6.09
CA THR A 560 -33.84 8.41 6.36
C THR A 560 -34.85 7.84 5.37
N LEU A 561 -34.52 7.79 4.06
CA LEU A 561 -35.41 7.19 3.05
C LEU A 561 -35.68 5.70 3.31
N LEU A 562 -34.77 4.96 3.94
CA LEU A 562 -35.08 3.58 4.37
C LEU A 562 -36.16 3.53 5.45
N LEU A 563 -36.21 4.52 6.35
CA LEU A 563 -37.16 4.58 7.44
C LEU A 563 -38.54 5.14 7.01
N THR A 564 -38.57 5.83 5.88
CA THR A 564 -39.81 6.38 5.27
C THR A 564 -40.43 5.46 4.20
N ASP A 565 -39.87 4.25 4.03
CA ASP A 565 -40.26 3.24 3.04
C ASP A 565 -39.98 3.62 1.57
N ASP A 566 -39.14 4.63 1.31
CA ASP A 566 -38.74 5.05 -0.04
C ASP A 566 -37.54 4.26 -0.54
N LEU A 567 -37.63 2.93 -0.50
CA LEU A 567 -36.49 2.03 -0.77
C LEU A 567 -35.95 2.14 -2.21
N ASP A 568 -36.77 2.46 -3.20
CA ASP A 568 -36.35 2.61 -4.60
C ASP A 568 -35.47 3.84 -4.76
N GLU A 569 -35.87 4.97 -4.18
CA GLU A 569 -35.04 6.17 -4.19
C GLU A 569 -33.75 5.99 -3.38
N ALA A 570 -33.86 5.38 -2.20
CA ALA A 570 -32.69 5.09 -1.37
C ALA A 570 -31.65 4.25 -2.11
N GLU A 571 -32.06 3.22 -2.88
CA GLU A 571 -31.17 2.38 -3.69
C GLU A 571 -30.41 3.22 -4.73
N VAL A 572 -31.14 4.02 -5.52
CA VAL A 572 -30.53 4.89 -6.54
C VAL A 572 -29.51 5.85 -5.91
N ARG A 573 -29.87 6.47 -4.77
CA ARG A 573 -28.99 7.44 -4.08
C ARG A 573 -27.76 6.79 -3.49
N LEU A 574 -27.88 5.58 -2.92
CA LEU A 574 -26.74 4.81 -2.41
C LEU A 574 -25.80 4.36 -3.55
N ASP A 575 -26.32 3.96 -4.70
CA ASP A 575 -25.51 3.55 -5.87
C ASP A 575 -24.72 4.72 -6.45
N VAL A 576 -25.36 5.88 -6.58
CA VAL A 576 -24.69 7.12 -7.02
C VAL A 576 -23.60 7.52 -6.03
N LEU A 577 -23.92 7.50 -4.73
CA LEU A 577 -22.96 7.85 -3.67
C LEU A 577 -21.77 6.88 -3.64
N HIS A 578 -22.03 5.57 -3.73
CA HIS A 578 -20.97 4.56 -3.78
C HIS A 578 -20.04 4.77 -4.98
N THR A 579 -20.61 5.05 -6.16
CA THR A 579 -19.83 5.30 -7.38
C THR A 579 -18.96 6.55 -7.25
N ASP A 580 -19.51 7.62 -6.68
CA ASP A 580 -18.77 8.88 -6.41
C ASP A 580 -17.62 8.66 -5.43
N LEU A 581 -17.84 7.96 -4.31
CA LEU A 581 -16.83 7.67 -3.32
C LEU A 581 -15.70 6.77 -3.84
N ARG A 582 -16.02 5.83 -4.73
CA ARG A 582 -15.00 5.01 -5.41
C ARG A 582 -14.09 5.86 -6.29
N ARG A 583 -14.66 6.81 -7.05
CA ARG A 583 -13.88 7.75 -7.88
C ARG A 583 -12.97 8.65 -7.04
N ARG A 584 -13.42 9.02 -5.85
CA ARG A 584 -12.65 9.84 -4.89
C ARG A 584 -11.69 9.02 -4.02
N HIS A 585 -11.58 7.71 -4.22
CA HIS A 585 -10.79 6.79 -3.40
C HIS A 585 -11.16 6.80 -1.89
N ALA A 586 -12.34 7.25 -1.52
CA ALA A 586 -12.84 7.33 -0.15
C ALA A 586 -13.33 5.94 0.34
N ARG A 587 -12.41 4.99 0.50
CA ARG A 587 -12.71 3.57 0.78
C ARG A 587 -13.54 3.36 2.05
N ALA A 588 -13.24 4.09 3.15
CA ALA A 588 -13.95 3.94 4.41
C ALA A 588 -15.42 4.33 4.28
N ALA A 589 -15.72 5.48 3.66
CA ALA A 589 -17.09 5.92 3.43
C ALA A 589 -17.81 5.01 2.41
N ALA A 590 -17.13 4.54 1.36
CA ALA A 590 -17.69 3.59 0.41
C ALA A 590 -18.10 2.26 1.07
N ALA A 591 -17.31 1.76 2.01
CA ALA A 591 -17.64 0.56 2.78
C ALA A 591 -18.88 0.76 3.67
N GLN A 592 -19.04 1.93 4.29
CA GLN A 592 -20.25 2.24 5.06
C GLN A 592 -21.50 2.33 4.17
N VAL A 593 -21.39 2.93 2.99
CA VAL A 593 -22.49 2.94 2.02
C VAL A 593 -22.93 1.53 1.64
N LEU A 594 -21.98 0.62 1.43
CA LEU A 594 -22.27 -0.80 1.16
C LEU A 594 -22.96 -1.48 2.36
N ALA A 595 -22.57 -1.17 3.59
CA ALA A 595 -23.22 -1.69 4.78
C ALA A 595 -24.67 -1.20 4.89
N VAL A 596 -24.95 0.07 4.60
CA VAL A 596 -26.32 0.61 4.55
C VAL A 596 -27.12 -0.01 3.39
N ARG A 597 -26.50 -0.20 2.22
CA ARG A 597 -27.16 -0.87 1.08
C ARG A 597 -27.46 -2.34 1.38
N SER A 598 -26.65 -3.00 2.20
CA SER A 598 -26.98 -4.36 2.67
C SER A 598 -28.24 -4.38 3.52
N GLU A 599 -28.47 -3.39 4.40
CA GLU A 599 -29.74 -3.25 5.15
C GLU A 599 -30.92 -3.04 4.21
N LEU A 600 -30.79 -2.17 3.20
CA LEU A 600 -31.82 -1.98 2.17
C LEU A 600 -32.15 -3.32 1.48
N ASN A 601 -31.14 -4.08 1.06
CA ASN A 601 -31.33 -5.36 0.40
C ASN A 601 -31.97 -6.41 1.33
N LEU A 602 -31.64 -6.40 2.63
CA LEU A 602 -32.34 -7.21 3.64
C LEU A 602 -33.83 -6.85 3.72
N ARG A 603 -34.17 -5.57 3.84
CA ARG A 603 -35.59 -5.13 3.87
C ARG A 603 -36.35 -5.58 2.63
N ARG A 604 -35.71 -5.57 1.47
CA ARG A 604 -36.29 -6.07 0.20
C ARG A 604 -36.32 -7.59 0.08
N GLY A 605 -35.71 -8.32 1.00
CA GLY A 605 -35.56 -9.77 0.94
C GLY A 605 -34.55 -10.29 -0.07
N ARG A 606 -33.66 -9.42 -0.59
CA ARG A 606 -32.60 -9.76 -1.55
C ARG A 606 -31.34 -10.22 -0.78
N LEU A 607 -31.41 -11.39 -0.16
CA LEU A 607 -30.38 -11.87 0.79
C LEU A 607 -29.01 -12.02 0.13
N ASP A 608 -28.96 -12.51 -1.11
CA ASP A 608 -27.73 -12.67 -1.89
C ASP A 608 -27.06 -11.34 -2.24
N MET A 609 -27.86 -10.28 -2.46
CA MET A 609 -27.34 -8.92 -2.68
C MET A 609 -26.80 -8.33 -1.37
N ALA A 610 -27.52 -8.53 -0.27
CA ALA A 610 -27.08 -8.07 1.04
C ALA A 610 -25.74 -8.69 1.45
N GLU A 611 -25.57 -10.00 1.22
CA GLU A 611 -24.33 -10.71 1.49
C GLU A 611 -23.17 -10.21 0.60
N ARG A 612 -23.44 -10.01 -0.70
CA ARG A 612 -22.45 -9.44 -1.63
C ARG A 612 -21.99 -8.06 -1.21
N ASP A 613 -22.90 -7.20 -0.74
CA ASP A 613 -22.57 -5.84 -0.29
C ASP A 613 -21.70 -5.86 0.95
N VAL A 614 -22.04 -6.69 1.95
CA VAL A 614 -21.20 -6.85 3.15
C VAL A 614 -19.82 -7.41 2.81
N ALA A 615 -19.74 -8.44 1.96
CA ALA A 615 -18.47 -8.98 1.51
C ALA A 615 -17.65 -7.96 0.71
N ALA A 616 -18.29 -7.12 -0.10
CA ALA A 616 -17.63 -6.04 -0.82
C ALA A 616 -17.13 -4.93 0.13
N ALA A 617 -17.91 -4.60 1.17
CA ALA A 617 -17.50 -3.66 2.21
C ALA A 617 -16.24 -4.14 2.96
N GLU A 618 -16.21 -5.43 3.35
CA GLU A 618 -15.05 -6.03 4.04
C GLU A 618 -13.81 -6.18 3.13
N ARG A 619 -14.00 -6.43 1.84
CA ARG A 619 -12.87 -6.44 0.88
C ARG A 619 -12.30 -5.05 0.66
N SER A 620 -13.14 -4.02 0.60
CA SER A 620 -12.67 -2.64 0.42
C SER A 620 -12.07 -2.05 1.69
N LEU A 621 -12.56 -2.45 2.86
CA LEU A 621 -12.09 -2.03 4.17
C LEU A 621 -12.09 -3.23 5.14
N PRO A 622 -10.95 -3.87 5.40
CA PRO A 622 -10.86 -4.94 6.38
C PRO A 622 -11.43 -4.52 7.75
N ARG A 623 -12.10 -5.43 8.45
CA ARG A 623 -12.79 -5.14 9.71
C ARG A 623 -11.91 -4.45 10.75
N SER A 624 -10.62 -4.76 10.80
CA SER A 624 -9.65 -4.12 11.71
C SER A 624 -9.43 -2.63 11.46
N LEU A 625 -9.79 -2.14 10.26
CA LEU A 625 -9.66 -0.74 9.86
C LEU A 625 -10.99 0.05 9.98
N TRP A 626 -12.08 -0.63 10.31
CA TRP A 626 -13.33 0.06 10.62
C TRP A 626 -13.19 0.84 11.91
N HIS A 627 -13.78 2.03 11.92
CA HIS A 627 -13.81 2.83 13.14
C HIS A 627 -14.61 2.10 14.24
N ARG A 628 -14.13 2.18 15.50
CA ARG A 628 -14.75 1.50 16.66
C ARG A 628 -16.25 1.79 16.83
N TYR A 629 -16.74 2.95 16.40
CA TYR A 629 -18.15 3.31 16.50
C TYR A 629 -19.02 2.82 15.34
N THR A 630 -18.42 2.43 14.22
CA THR A 630 -19.17 1.93 13.03
C THR A 630 -19.05 0.42 12.84
N VAL A 631 -18.02 -0.23 13.37
CA VAL A 631 -17.86 -1.69 13.27
C VAL A 631 -19.05 -2.49 13.83
N PRO A 632 -19.77 -2.06 14.91
CA PRO A 632 -20.94 -2.79 15.40
C PRO A 632 -22.06 -2.88 14.38
N TYR A 633 -22.23 -1.88 13.50
CA TYR A 633 -23.23 -1.92 12.43
C TYR A 633 -22.92 -3.01 11.40
N LEU A 634 -21.66 -3.11 10.97
CA LEU A 634 -21.20 -4.17 10.08
C LEU A 634 -21.40 -5.56 10.69
N MET A 635 -21.06 -5.72 11.98
CA MET A 635 -21.23 -6.98 12.71
C MET A 635 -22.71 -7.36 12.78
N ALA A 636 -23.59 -6.39 13.09
CA ALA A 636 -25.04 -6.60 13.11
C ALA A 636 -25.57 -7.03 11.75
N ALA A 637 -25.18 -6.36 10.67
CA ALA A 637 -25.57 -6.73 9.32
C ALA A 637 -25.22 -8.18 8.98
N ARG A 638 -24.00 -8.64 9.31
CA ARG A 638 -23.58 -10.04 9.11
C ARG A 638 -24.42 -11.03 9.90
N ILE A 639 -24.70 -10.72 11.16
CA ILE A 639 -25.52 -11.58 12.03
C ILE A 639 -26.94 -11.68 11.45
N LEU A 640 -27.55 -10.54 11.06
CA LEU A 640 -28.89 -10.51 10.50
C LEU A 640 -29.00 -11.29 9.19
N ILE A 641 -28.01 -11.16 8.28
CA ILE A 641 -27.95 -11.96 7.04
C ILE A 641 -27.88 -13.46 7.35
N ALA A 642 -27.03 -13.87 8.29
CA ALA A 642 -26.92 -15.29 8.68
C ALA A 642 -28.23 -15.82 9.28
N LEU A 643 -28.92 -15.01 10.11
CA LEU A 643 -30.22 -15.38 10.68
C LEU A 643 -31.29 -15.54 9.59
N GLU A 644 -31.37 -14.61 8.65
CA GLU A 644 -32.36 -14.65 7.56
C GLU A 644 -32.04 -15.78 6.56
N ASN A 645 -30.78 -16.11 6.36
CA ASN A 645 -30.35 -17.30 5.64
C ASN A 645 -30.68 -18.61 6.39
N GLY A 646 -31.17 -18.54 7.64
CA GLY A 646 -31.46 -19.69 8.49
C GLY A 646 -30.19 -20.38 9.04
N ASP A 647 -29.00 -19.76 8.92
CA ASP A 647 -27.76 -20.31 9.46
C ASP A 647 -27.52 -19.87 10.91
N LEU A 648 -28.25 -20.53 11.83
CA LEU A 648 -28.18 -20.23 13.26
C LEU A 648 -26.80 -20.53 13.86
N GLY A 649 -26.08 -21.51 13.31
CA GLY A 649 -24.72 -21.85 13.73
C GLY A 649 -23.75 -20.68 13.42
N GLN A 650 -23.73 -20.22 12.17
CA GLN A 650 -22.92 -19.07 11.75
C GLN A 650 -23.33 -17.79 12.50
N ALA A 651 -24.63 -17.55 12.67
CA ALA A 651 -25.12 -16.40 13.42
C ALA A 651 -24.61 -16.42 14.87
N GLY A 652 -24.60 -17.56 15.52
CA GLY A 652 -24.06 -17.76 16.88
C GLY A 652 -22.56 -17.46 16.96
N VAL A 653 -21.77 -17.97 16.01
CA VAL A 653 -20.32 -17.68 15.94
C VAL A 653 -20.09 -16.18 15.76
N LEU A 654 -20.81 -15.51 14.85
CA LEU A 654 -20.67 -14.09 14.60
C LEU A 654 -21.10 -13.24 15.82
N ALA A 655 -22.16 -13.64 16.53
CA ALA A 655 -22.65 -12.94 17.72
C ALA A 655 -21.66 -13.02 18.90
N ALA A 656 -20.92 -14.12 19.01
CA ALA A 656 -19.91 -14.33 20.04
C ALA A 656 -18.63 -13.49 19.83
N VAL A 657 -18.41 -12.97 18.62
CA VAL A 657 -17.23 -12.13 18.33
C VAL A 657 -17.29 -10.84 19.15
N SER A 658 -16.20 -10.53 19.87
CA SER A 658 -16.09 -9.31 20.66
C SER A 658 -15.96 -8.07 19.74
N ALA A 659 -16.66 -7.00 20.12
CA ALA A 659 -16.42 -5.66 19.58
C ALA A 659 -15.46 -4.90 20.52
N PRO A 660 -14.72 -3.88 20.02
CA PRO A 660 -13.94 -3.00 20.89
C PRO A 660 -14.79 -2.42 22.03
N ALA A 661 -14.21 -2.29 23.23
CA ALA A 661 -14.95 -1.87 24.43
C ALA A 661 -15.59 -0.48 24.24
N GLU A 662 -14.89 0.42 23.59
CA GLU A 662 -15.30 1.79 23.29
C GLU A 662 -16.50 1.86 22.33
N SER A 663 -16.75 0.80 21.57
CA SER A 663 -17.90 0.73 20.65
C SER A 663 -19.24 0.94 21.34
N ARG A 664 -19.31 0.70 22.67
CA ARG A 664 -20.54 0.88 23.48
C ARG A 664 -21.02 2.32 23.52
N GLU A 665 -20.10 3.27 23.32
CA GLU A 665 -20.42 4.69 23.29
C GLU A 665 -20.94 5.17 21.92
N GLY A 666 -20.69 4.39 20.86
CA GLY A 666 -21.03 4.77 19.50
C GLY A 666 -22.48 4.49 19.12
N ALA A 667 -22.96 5.25 18.14
CA ALA A 667 -24.33 5.21 17.62
C ALA A 667 -24.78 3.84 17.08
N SER A 668 -23.84 2.99 16.68
CA SER A 668 -24.12 1.68 16.08
C SER A 668 -24.21 0.53 17.09
N TRP A 669 -23.94 0.78 18.36
CA TRP A 669 -23.94 -0.29 19.38
C TRP A 669 -25.30 -0.97 19.54
N GLY A 670 -26.39 -0.21 19.49
CA GLY A 670 -27.75 -0.75 19.60
C GLY A 670 -28.10 -1.77 18.51
N TYR A 671 -27.58 -1.59 17.29
CA TYR A 671 -27.79 -2.56 16.20
C TYR A 671 -27.15 -3.91 16.54
N LEU A 672 -25.94 -3.92 17.14
CA LEU A 672 -25.27 -5.15 17.56
C LEU A 672 -26.00 -5.82 18.73
N LEU A 673 -26.46 -5.04 19.71
CA LEU A 673 -27.27 -5.57 20.82
C LEU A 673 -28.54 -6.24 20.29
N PHE A 674 -29.27 -5.58 19.40
CA PHE A 674 -30.47 -6.11 18.81
C PHE A 674 -30.22 -7.40 18.00
N ALA A 675 -29.17 -7.42 17.17
CA ALA A 675 -28.81 -8.60 16.41
C ALA A 675 -28.44 -9.79 17.31
N ARG A 676 -27.69 -9.56 18.39
CA ARG A 676 -27.35 -10.58 19.40
C ARG A 676 -28.60 -11.08 20.14
N ALA A 677 -29.51 -10.18 20.47
CA ALA A 677 -30.78 -10.54 21.09
C ALA A 677 -31.61 -11.47 20.20
N LEU A 678 -31.65 -11.23 18.88
CA LEU A 678 -32.30 -12.10 17.92
C LEU A 678 -31.64 -13.50 17.84
N VAL A 679 -30.31 -13.57 17.93
CA VAL A 679 -29.62 -14.87 17.99
C VAL A 679 -29.98 -15.64 19.25
N ALA A 680 -29.95 -15.00 20.41
CA ALA A 680 -30.33 -15.60 21.69
C ALA A 680 -31.79 -16.11 21.66
N LEU A 681 -32.72 -15.30 21.12
CA LEU A 681 -34.11 -15.70 20.92
C LEU A 681 -34.25 -16.94 20.01
N LYS A 682 -33.53 -17.00 18.91
CA LYS A 682 -33.56 -18.15 17.97
C LYS A 682 -32.86 -19.41 18.51
N GLN A 683 -31.97 -19.23 19.49
CA GLN A 683 -31.29 -20.33 20.20
C GLN A 683 -32.04 -20.78 21.48
N ASP A 684 -33.24 -20.25 21.69
CA ASP A 684 -34.09 -20.54 22.86
C ASP A 684 -33.49 -20.11 24.22
N ARG A 685 -32.55 -19.16 24.18
CA ARG A 685 -31.94 -18.57 25.40
C ARG A 685 -32.76 -17.35 25.87
N MET A 686 -34.00 -17.63 26.31
CA MET A 686 -35.04 -16.61 26.60
C MET A 686 -34.59 -15.55 27.62
N PRO A 687 -33.98 -15.88 28.80
CA PRO A 687 -33.54 -14.84 29.76
C PRO A 687 -32.52 -13.88 29.17
N GLU A 688 -31.53 -14.41 28.43
CA GLU A 688 -30.51 -13.61 27.78
C GLU A 688 -31.08 -12.74 26.65
N ALA A 689 -32.00 -13.30 25.84
CA ALA A 689 -32.67 -12.54 24.79
C ALA A 689 -33.43 -11.35 25.37
N LEU A 690 -34.16 -11.56 26.46
CA LEU A 690 -34.91 -10.49 27.15
C LEU A 690 -34.00 -9.38 27.66
N GLU A 691 -32.90 -9.75 28.33
CA GLU A 691 -31.94 -8.76 28.82
C GLU A 691 -31.29 -7.96 27.66
N LEU A 692 -30.94 -8.59 26.54
CA LEU A 692 -30.40 -7.90 25.39
C LEU A 692 -31.42 -6.99 24.71
N PHE A 693 -32.69 -7.40 24.59
CA PHE A 693 -33.76 -6.53 24.06
C PHE A 693 -34.02 -5.34 24.98
N ARG A 694 -34.06 -5.55 26.29
CA ARG A 694 -34.16 -4.46 27.27
C ARG A 694 -32.95 -3.52 27.22
N ALA A 695 -31.75 -4.07 27.07
CA ALA A 695 -30.54 -3.25 26.87
C ALA A 695 -30.60 -2.43 25.57
N THR A 696 -31.13 -3.01 24.48
CA THR A 696 -31.39 -2.30 23.23
C THR A 696 -32.38 -1.15 23.46
N GLY A 697 -33.47 -1.41 24.18
CA GLY A 697 -34.49 -0.40 24.53
C GLY A 697 -33.90 0.75 25.35
N ARG A 698 -33.17 0.44 26.43
CA ARG A 698 -32.51 1.46 27.26
C ARG A 698 -31.53 2.31 26.44
N TRP A 699 -30.77 1.66 25.55
CA TRP A 699 -29.82 2.33 24.67
C TRP A 699 -30.50 3.28 23.68
N GLN A 700 -31.64 2.86 23.05
CA GLN A 700 -32.41 3.70 22.14
C GLN A 700 -33.09 4.88 22.87
N LEU A 701 -33.81 4.57 23.94
CA LEU A 701 -34.56 5.59 24.69
C LEU A 701 -33.63 6.64 25.33
N GLY A 702 -32.48 6.21 25.87
CA GLY A 702 -31.45 7.11 26.39
C GLY A 702 -30.86 8.07 25.33
N ARG A 703 -31.16 7.83 24.04
CA ARG A 703 -30.71 8.66 22.88
C ARG A 703 -31.89 9.31 22.15
N GLY A 704 -33.07 9.36 22.76
CA GLY A 704 -34.28 9.94 22.16
C GLY A 704 -34.75 9.22 20.88
N ARG A 705 -34.32 7.96 20.68
CA ARG A 705 -34.69 7.15 19.49
C ARG A 705 -35.93 6.32 19.83
N ILE A 706 -37.09 6.86 19.46
CA ILE A 706 -38.35 6.30 19.86
C ILE A 706 -38.96 5.46 18.74
N ASN A 707 -38.63 5.79 17.48
CA ASN A 707 -39.23 5.19 16.29
C ASN A 707 -38.95 3.69 16.16
N PRO A 708 -39.95 2.81 16.15
CA PRO A 708 -39.75 1.37 15.96
C PRO A 708 -39.25 0.99 14.56
N ALA A 709 -39.31 1.90 13.58
CA ALA A 709 -38.77 1.68 12.24
C ALA A 709 -37.25 1.40 12.24
N LEU A 710 -36.53 1.85 13.27
CA LEU A 710 -35.09 1.58 13.45
C LEU A 710 -34.84 0.13 13.91
N MET A 711 -35.45 -0.24 15.04
CA MET A 711 -35.30 -1.56 15.67
C MET A 711 -36.53 -1.84 16.52
N PRO A 712 -37.42 -2.78 16.11
CA PRO A 712 -38.67 -3.07 16.81
C PRO A 712 -38.41 -3.94 18.04
N TRP A 713 -37.62 -3.44 19.01
CA TRP A 713 -37.21 -4.19 20.19
C TRP A 713 -38.37 -4.55 21.13
N ARG A 714 -39.44 -3.70 21.17
CA ARG A 714 -40.60 -3.93 22.02
C ARG A 714 -41.39 -5.18 21.58
N SER A 715 -41.66 -5.33 20.28
CA SER A 715 -42.30 -6.53 19.74
C SER A 715 -41.46 -7.79 19.93
N MET A 716 -40.13 -7.67 19.87
CA MET A 716 -39.25 -8.80 20.09
C MET A 716 -39.15 -9.18 21.58
N ALA A 717 -39.08 -8.20 22.49
CA ALA A 717 -39.19 -8.43 23.93
C ALA A 717 -40.54 -9.02 24.32
N ALA A 718 -41.61 -8.51 23.74
CA ALA A 718 -42.97 -9.02 23.95
C ALA A 718 -43.11 -10.51 23.60
N ARG A 719 -42.48 -10.94 22.52
CA ARG A 719 -42.46 -12.36 22.13
C ARG A 719 -41.73 -13.21 23.19
N VAL A 720 -40.68 -12.73 23.82
CA VAL A 720 -39.98 -13.43 24.89
C VAL A 720 -40.88 -13.48 26.15
N HIS A 721 -41.52 -12.35 26.53
CA HIS A 721 -42.46 -12.31 27.64
C HIS A 721 -43.65 -13.29 27.46
N ASP A 722 -44.20 -13.35 26.24
CA ASP A 722 -45.28 -14.30 25.92
C ASP A 722 -44.83 -15.77 26.10
N THR A 723 -43.63 -16.12 25.62
CA THR A 723 -43.05 -17.45 25.80
C THR A 723 -42.82 -17.80 27.27
N LEU A 724 -42.43 -16.80 28.09
CA LEU A 724 -42.25 -16.96 29.54
C LEU A 724 -43.55 -16.93 30.35
N GLY A 725 -44.72 -16.73 29.70
CA GLY A 725 -46.01 -16.69 30.34
C GLY A 725 -46.49 -15.32 30.86
N ASP A 726 -45.72 -14.27 30.64
CA ASP A 726 -46.02 -12.89 31.01
C ASP A 726 -46.78 -12.20 29.88
N HIS A 727 -48.02 -12.67 29.68
CA HIS A 727 -48.90 -12.19 28.60
C HIS A 727 -49.34 -10.72 28.76
N GLY A 728 -49.35 -10.21 30.03
CA GLY A 728 -49.74 -8.84 30.30
C GLY A 728 -48.70 -7.84 29.76
N GLU A 729 -47.41 -8.06 30.11
CA GLU A 729 -46.35 -7.23 29.61
C GLU A 729 -46.11 -7.40 28.10
N ALA A 730 -46.25 -8.62 27.59
CA ALA A 730 -46.18 -8.90 26.16
C ALA A 730 -47.18 -8.07 25.36
N ARG A 731 -48.46 -8.03 25.81
CA ARG A 731 -49.52 -7.25 25.19
C ARG A 731 -49.24 -5.75 25.27
N ARG A 732 -48.84 -5.25 26.44
CA ARG A 732 -48.50 -3.84 26.66
C ARG A 732 -47.43 -3.34 25.70
N LEU A 733 -46.31 -4.09 25.57
CA LEU A 733 -45.20 -3.74 24.70
C LEU A 733 -45.57 -3.72 23.22
N THR A 734 -46.39 -4.66 22.75
CA THR A 734 -46.83 -4.70 21.34
C THR A 734 -47.84 -3.58 21.02
N GLU A 735 -48.75 -3.26 21.92
CA GLU A 735 -49.70 -2.16 21.76
C GLU A 735 -48.98 -0.81 21.77
N GLU A 736 -47.99 -0.61 22.65
CA GLU A 736 -47.13 0.58 22.66
C GLU A 736 -46.37 0.74 21.34
N GLU A 737 -45.74 -0.34 20.81
CA GLU A 737 -45.03 -0.28 19.54
C GLU A 737 -45.97 0.02 18.38
N LEU A 738 -47.16 -0.55 18.36
CA LEU A 738 -48.15 -0.25 17.32
C LEU A 738 -48.62 1.20 17.36
N ALA A 739 -48.81 1.77 18.55
CA ALA A 739 -49.16 3.19 18.70
C ALA A 739 -48.05 4.10 18.12
N LEU A 740 -46.78 3.82 18.44
CA LEU A 740 -45.63 4.53 17.89
C LEU A 740 -45.51 4.36 16.38
N ALA A 741 -45.71 3.15 15.85
CA ALA A 741 -45.71 2.87 14.43
C ALA A 741 -46.79 3.64 13.66
N ARG A 742 -48.01 3.75 14.21
CA ARG A 742 -49.09 4.53 13.64
C ARG A 742 -48.83 6.03 13.67
N SER A 743 -48.21 6.54 14.75
CA SER A 743 -47.77 7.93 14.83
C SER A 743 -46.73 8.25 13.74
N TRP A 744 -45.77 7.36 13.51
CA TRP A 744 -44.79 7.52 12.42
C TRP A 744 -45.45 7.46 11.04
N GLY A 745 -46.29 6.49 10.80
CA GLY A 745 -47.12 6.39 9.59
C GLY A 745 -46.51 5.58 8.44
N ALA A 746 -45.30 5.05 8.54
CA ALA A 746 -44.69 4.23 7.50
C ALA A 746 -45.35 2.84 7.44
N PRO A 747 -45.89 2.43 6.27
CA PRO A 747 -46.66 1.19 6.12
C PRO A 747 -45.90 -0.07 6.56
N ASN A 748 -44.60 -0.16 6.26
CA ASN A 748 -43.79 -1.29 6.70
C ASN A 748 -43.68 -1.35 8.23
N THR A 749 -43.48 -0.20 8.89
CA THR A 749 -43.39 -0.14 10.34
C THR A 749 -44.71 -0.49 11.03
N ILE A 750 -45.83 -0.01 10.47
CA ILE A 750 -47.17 -0.36 10.95
C ILE A 750 -47.46 -1.86 10.80
N GLY A 751 -47.20 -2.42 9.61
CA GLY A 751 -47.44 -3.84 9.35
C GLY A 751 -46.55 -4.75 10.21
N TRP A 752 -45.29 -4.34 10.49
CA TRP A 752 -44.42 -5.08 11.41
C TRP A 752 -44.99 -5.05 12.85
N ALA A 753 -45.41 -3.90 13.34
CA ALA A 753 -46.02 -3.78 14.68
C ALA A 753 -47.34 -4.58 14.79
N GLN A 754 -48.18 -4.55 13.75
CA GLN A 754 -49.39 -5.40 13.66
C GLN A 754 -49.07 -6.88 13.71
N LEU A 755 -47.94 -7.30 13.02
CA LEU A 755 -47.45 -8.67 13.10
C LEU A 755 -47.04 -9.03 14.53
N GLY A 756 -46.39 -8.10 15.24
CA GLY A 756 -46.02 -8.26 16.66
C GLY A 756 -47.26 -8.52 17.54
N VAL A 757 -48.29 -7.72 17.38
CA VAL A 757 -49.57 -7.91 18.08
C VAL A 757 -50.24 -9.26 17.73
N GLY A 758 -50.28 -9.63 16.45
CA GLY A 758 -50.84 -10.90 15.99
C GLY A 758 -50.11 -12.13 16.47
N ARG A 759 -48.83 -12.01 16.83
CA ARG A 759 -48.04 -13.07 17.44
C ARG A 759 -48.34 -13.32 18.91
N VAL A 760 -48.63 -12.26 19.66
CA VAL A 760 -48.79 -12.28 21.12
C VAL A 760 -50.27 -12.39 21.53
N VAL A 761 -51.18 -11.65 20.88
CA VAL A 761 -52.57 -11.61 21.24
C VAL A 761 -53.33 -12.74 20.55
N ARG A 762 -53.79 -13.72 21.33
CA ARG A 762 -54.42 -14.97 20.83
C ARG A 762 -55.84 -14.73 20.33
N GLU A 763 -56.61 -13.86 20.98
CA GLU A 763 -57.94 -13.50 20.58
C GLU A 763 -57.96 -12.76 19.22
N GLY A 764 -58.71 -13.29 18.23
CA GLY A 764 -58.74 -12.70 16.89
C GLY A 764 -57.37 -12.74 16.15
N ARG A 765 -56.49 -13.70 16.49
CA ARG A 765 -55.11 -13.79 15.95
C ARG A 765 -55.07 -13.79 14.44
N VAL A 766 -55.94 -14.62 13.80
CA VAL A 766 -55.98 -14.75 12.34
C VAL A 766 -56.32 -13.42 11.68
N ASP A 767 -57.30 -12.70 12.18
CA ASP A 767 -57.71 -11.42 11.59
C ASP A 767 -56.67 -10.33 11.74
N ARG A 768 -55.96 -10.28 12.90
CA ARG A 768 -54.85 -9.37 13.14
C ARG A 768 -53.68 -9.65 12.19
N LEU A 769 -53.37 -10.93 11.96
CA LEU A 769 -52.33 -11.32 11.01
C LEU A 769 -52.75 -11.05 9.56
N ARG A 770 -54.02 -11.18 9.20
CA ARG A 770 -54.54 -10.74 7.89
C ARG A 770 -54.39 -9.25 7.69
N GLU A 771 -54.65 -8.44 8.72
CA GLU A 771 -54.45 -6.99 8.68
C GLU A 771 -52.97 -6.66 8.43
N ALA A 772 -52.02 -7.31 9.16
CA ALA A 772 -50.59 -7.14 8.96
C ALA A 772 -50.17 -7.51 7.52
N VAL A 773 -50.63 -8.65 7.00
CA VAL A 773 -50.35 -9.08 5.62
C VAL A 773 -50.91 -8.08 4.61
N ALA A 774 -52.14 -7.57 4.81
CA ALA A 774 -52.74 -6.57 3.94
C ALA A 774 -51.95 -5.27 3.90
N THR A 775 -51.49 -4.78 5.07
CA THR A 775 -50.66 -3.57 5.20
C THR A 775 -49.31 -3.74 4.49
N LEU A 776 -48.65 -4.89 4.67
CA LEU A 776 -47.32 -5.16 4.12
C LEU A 776 -47.31 -5.52 2.63
N ARG A 777 -48.46 -6.01 2.06
CA ARG A 777 -48.53 -6.48 0.67
C ARG A 777 -48.08 -5.46 -0.34
N GLY A 778 -48.41 -4.20 -0.16
CA GLY A 778 -48.08 -3.09 -1.04
C GLY A 778 -46.74 -2.42 -0.77
N THR A 779 -45.99 -2.88 0.26
CA THR A 779 -44.75 -2.25 0.64
C THR A 779 -43.55 -2.83 -0.11
N PRO A 780 -42.47 -2.06 -0.33
CA PRO A 780 -41.22 -2.59 -0.89
C PRO A 780 -40.44 -3.48 0.11
N ALA A 781 -40.84 -3.54 1.38
CA ALA A 781 -40.24 -4.31 2.45
C ALA A 781 -40.62 -5.80 2.40
N ARG A 782 -40.20 -6.47 1.37
CA ARG A 782 -40.61 -7.84 1.03
C ARG A 782 -40.25 -8.89 2.07
N LEU A 783 -39.18 -8.66 2.87
CA LEU A 783 -38.78 -9.60 3.93
C LEU A 783 -39.83 -9.62 5.07
N ALA A 784 -40.31 -8.45 5.48
CA ALA A 784 -41.34 -8.31 6.50
C ALA A 784 -42.68 -8.95 6.03
N TYR A 785 -43.02 -8.75 4.76
CA TYR A 785 -44.18 -9.36 4.12
C TYR A 785 -44.10 -10.89 4.13
N ALA A 786 -42.95 -11.48 3.78
CA ALA A 786 -42.77 -12.93 3.83
C ALA A 786 -42.90 -13.49 5.26
N GLY A 787 -42.35 -12.76 6.24
CA GLY A 787 -42.53 -13.10 7.67
C GLY A 787 -44.01 -13.09 8.11
N ALA A 788 -44.79 -12.10 7.66
CA ALA A 788 -46.21 -12.01 7.96
C ALA A 788 -47.03 -13.15 7.29
N LEU A 789 -46.72 -13.46 6.03
CA LEU A 789 -47.32 -14.60 5.33
C LEU A 789 -47.08 -15.92 6.07
N MET A 790 -45.87 -16.15 6.56
CA MET A 790 -45.50 -17.38 7.30
C MET A 790 -46.29 -17.49 8.60
N GLU A 791 -46.43 -16.41 9.35
CA GLU A 791 -47.19 -16.40 10.62
C GLU A 791 -48.69 -16.59 10.36
N LEU A 792 -49.24 -15.93 9.34
CA LEU A 792 -50.64 -16.08 8.98
C LEU A 792 -50.97 -17.52 8.50
N ALA A 793 -50.12 -18.08 7.62
CA ALA A 793 -50.32 -19.45 7.16
C ALA A 793 -50.27 -20.46 8.33
N THR A 794 -49.32 -20.24 9.29
CA THR A 794 -49.26 -21.07 10.50
C THR A 794 -50.53 -20.91 11.35
N ALA A 795 -51.02 -19.67 11.55
CA ALA A 795 -52.22 -19.42 12.36
C ALA A 795 -53.50 -19.94 11.70
N GLU A 796 -53.66 -19.88 10.39
CA GLU A 796 -54.76 -20.48 9.65
C GLU A 796 -54.74 -22.00 9.77
N PHE A 797 -53.58 -22.61 9.68
CA PHE A 797 -53.42 -24.06 9.88
C PHE A 797 -53.79 -24.49 11.31
N ASP A 798 -53.30 -23.76 12.33
CA ASP A 798 -53.58 -24.08 13.75
C ASP A 798 -55.06 -23.85 14.09
N ALA A 799 -55.77 -22.96 13.36
CA ALA A 799 -57.20 -22.73 13.44
C ALA A 799 -58.07 -23.78 12.69
N GLY A 800 -57.43 -24.76 12.06
CA GLY A 800 -58.15 -25.80 11.29
C GLY A 800 -58.59 -25.36 9.89
N ASN A 801 -58.02 -24.32 9.34
CA ASN A 801 -58.33 -23.74 8.03
C ASN A 801 -57.24 -23.99 6.95
N PRO A 802 -56.86 -25.25 6.63
CA PRO A 802 -55.76 -25.54 5.71
C PRO A 802 -55.97 -24.96 4.31
N ARG A 803 -57.23 -24.89 3.83
CA ARG A 803 -57.57 -24.30 2.51
C ARG A 803 -57.24 -22.80 2.43
N SER A 804 -57.26 -22.06 3.54
CA SER A 804 -56.89 -20.66 3.62
C SER A 804 -55.38 -20.49 3.73
N ALA A 805 -54.66 -21.48 4.26
CA ALA A 805 -53.19 -21.49 4.37
C ALA A 805 -52.50 -21.74 3.02
N ASP A 806 -53.09 -22.58 2.15
CA ASP A 806 -52.50 -22.98 0.86
C ASP A 806 -52.02 -21.83 -0.03
N PRO A 807 -52.84 -20.80 -0.33
CA PRO A 807 -52.39 -19.71 -1.19
C PRO A 807 -51.28 -18.86 -0.55
N LEU A 808 -51.26 -18.76 0.78
CA LEU A 808 -50.23 -18.04 1.52
C LEU A 808 -48.89 -18.76 1.42
N VAL A 809 -48.89 -20.08 1.54
CA VAL A 809 -47.68 -20.93 1.39
C VAL A 809 -47.18 -20.87 -0.05
N ALA A 810 -48.09 -20.88 -1.05
CA ALA A 810 -47.70 -20.76 -2.47
C ALA A 810 -47.03 -19.42 -2.76
N GLU A 811 -47.52 -18.30 -2.20
CA GLU A 811 -46.95 -16.97 -2.34
C GLU A 811 -45.58 -16.89 -1.62
N LEU A 812 -45.45 -17.52 -0.45
CA LEU A 812 -44.22 -17.60 0.29
C LEU A 812 -43.12 -18.42 -0.47
N PHE A 813 -43.51 -19.52 -1.12
CA PHE A 813 -42.62 -20.29 -2.01
C PHE A 813 -42.11 -19.42 -3.16
N SER A 814 -42.95 -18.66 -3.80
CA SER A 814 -42.61 -17.74 -4.87
C SER A 814 -41.56 -16.72 -4.40
N PHE A 815 -41.75 -16.16 -3.20
CA PHE A 815 -40.83 -15.24 -2.59
C PHE A 815 -39.44 -15.88 -2.37
N VAL A 816 -39.40 -17.07 -1.78
CA VAL A 816 -38.12 -17.78 -1.46
C VAL A 816 -37.34 -18.10 -2.72
N ILE A 817 -38.02 -18.54 -3.78
CA ILE A 817 -37.40 -18.85 -5.08
C ILE A 817 -36.88 -17.57 -5.75
N ALA A 818 -37.65 -16.50 -5.75
CA ALA A 818 -37.28 -15.24 -6.39
C ALA A 818 -36.02 -14.62 -5.76
N ASN A 819 -35.87 -14.73 -4.43
CA ASN A 819 -34.83 -14.06 -3.66
C ASN A 819 -33.59 -14.93 -3.35
N ARG A 820 -33.44 -16.11 -3.94
CA ARG A 820 -32.34 -17.04 -3.67
C ARG A 820 -32.14 -17.31 -2.17
N SER A 821 -33.25 -17.46 -1.47
CA SER A 821 -33.20 -17.72 -0.05
C SER A 821 -32.45 -19.03 0.24
N SER A 822 -31.79 -19.10 1.39
CA SER A 822 -30.98 -20.26 1.76
C SER A 822 -31.78 -21.57 1.71
N SER A 823 -31.09 -22.69 1.48
CA SER A 823 -31.66 -24.03 1.53
C SER A 823 -32.44 -24.29 2.82
N LYS A 824 -32.04 -23.67 3.95
CA LYS A 824 -32.70 -23.79 5.25
C LYS A 824 -34.04 -23.06 5.30
N LEU A 825 -34.15 -21.85 4.71
CA LEU A 825 -35.43 -21.16 4.61
C LEU A 825 -36.39 -21.88 3.67
N VAL A 826 -35.86 -22.41 2.54
CA VAL A 826 -36.59 -23.28 1.63
C VAL A 826 -37.14 -24.51 2.37
N ALA A 827 -36.29 -25.17 3.19
CA ALA A 827 -36.68 -26.34 3.99
C ALA A 827 -37.82 -26.01 4.98
N ARG A 828 -37.76 -24.86 5.66
CA ARG A 828 -38.79 -24.42 6.61
C ARG A 828 -40.10 -24.12 5.93
N VAL A 829 -40.09 -23.51 4.75
CA VAL A 829 -41.30 -23.27 3.94
C VAL A 829 -41.89 -24.60 3.43
N ARG A 830 -40.99 -25.56 3.11
CA ARG A 830 -41.41 -26.93 2.73
C ARG A 830 -42.07 -27.67 3.91
N GLU A 831 -41.46 -27.62 5.11
CA GLU A 831 -42.05 -28.18 6.32
C GLU A 831 -43.43 -27.62 6.60
N LEU A 832 -43.61 -26.33 6.45
CA LEU A 832 -44.93 -25.68 6.56
C LEU A 832 -45.93 -26.20 5.49
N SER A 833 -45.45 -26.38 4.25
CA SER A 833 -46.21 -26.97 3.15
C SER A 833 -46.60 -28.42 3.40
N GLU A 834 -45.76 -29.20 4.02
CA GLU A 834 -46.04 -30.61 4.40
C GLU A 834 -47.09 -30.71 5.52
N ARG A 835 -47.11 -29.73 6.45
CA ARG A 835 -48.15 -29.62 7.50
C ARG A 835 -49.53 -29.22 6.97
N THR A 836 -49.60 -28.45 5.88
CA THR A 836 -50.85 -28.05 5.25
C THR A 836 -51.57 -29.20 4.49
N GLY A 837 -50.95 -30.40 4.38
CA GLY A 837 -51.52 -31.58 3.71
C GLY A 837 -51.18 -31.65 2.22
N PRO A 838 -51.64 -32.66 1.45
CA PRO A 838 -51.28 -32.82 0.06
C PRO A 838 -51.97 -31.84 -0.85
N SER A 839 -51.84 -30.52 -0.55
CA SER A 839 -52.21 -29.47 -1.44
C SER A 839 -50.96 -28.93 -2.09
N THR A 840 -50.56 -29.47 -3.14
CA THR A 840 -50.19 -29.00 -4.50
C THR A 840 -49.18 -27.85 -4.68
N ALA A 841 -48.54 -27.26 -3.69
CA ALA A 841 -47.67 -26.13 -3.91
C ALA A 841 -46.13 -26.44 -3.72
N GLY A 842 -45.77 -27.65 -3.39
CA GLY A 842 -44.33 -28.03 -3.19
C GLY A 842 -44.07 -29.51 -3.49
N GLY A 843 -45.02 -30.19 -4.15
CA GLY A 843 -44.84 -31.58 -4.57
C GLY A 843 -43.68 -31.69 -5.54
N ARG A 844 -42.81 -32.71 -5.34
CA ARG A 844 -41.91 -33.23 -6.35
C ARG A 844 -42.63 -33.15 -7.71
N VAL A 845 -42.11 -32.31 -8.61
CA VAL A 845 -42.62 -32.31 -9.98
C VAL A 845 -42.40 -33.72 -10.51
N PRO A 846 -43.40 -34.52 -10.84
CA PRO A 846 -43.26 -35.91 -11.19
C PRO A 846 -42.76 -36.04 -12.64
N HIS A 847 -41.69 -35.35 -12.97
CA HIS A 847 -41.02 -35.45 -14.23
C HIS A 847 -39.62 -36.00 -13.99
N PRO A 848 -39.27 -37.17 -14.55
CA PRO A 848 -37.97 -37.79 -14.30
C PRO A 848 -36.79 -36.88 -14.64
N GLU A 849 -36.98 -35.91 -15.50
CA GLU A 849 -35.91 -35.00 -15.92
C GLU A 849 -35.97 -33.62 -15.21
N TRP A 850 -36.76 -33.42 -14.19
CA TRP A 850 -36.82 -32.13 -13.47
C TRP A 850 -35.48 -31.81 -12.77
N GLU A 851 -34.76 -32.82 -12.32
CA GLU A 851 -33.44 -32.69 -11.68
C GLU A 851 -32.34 -32.34 -12.69
N THR A 852 -32.59 -32.47 -13.99
CA THR A 852 -31.64 -32.09 -15.06
C THR A 852 -31.66 -30.58 -15.34
N LEU A 853 -32.70 -29.87 -14.86
CA LEU A 853 -32.78 -28.42 -14.97
C LEU A 853 -31.74 -27.77 -14.07
N THR A 854 -31.07 -26.77 -14.60
CA THR A 854 -30.24 -25.89 -13.75
C THR A 854 -31.14 -25.10 -12.79
N GLU A 855 -30.59 -24.73 -11.65
CA GLU A 855 -31.31 -23.93 -10.64
C GLU A 855 -31.99 -22.67 -11.24
N PRO A 856 -31.37 -21.87 -12.14
CA PRO A 856 -32.04 -20.76 -12.82
C PRO A 856 -33.21 -21.20 -13.74
N GLU A 857 -33.13 -22.36 -14.37
CA GLU A 857 -34.18 -22.89 -15.20
C GLU A 857 -35.38 -23.37 -14.36
N GLN A 858 -35.11 -24.08 -13.25
CA GLN A 858 -36.09 -24.53 -12.27
C GLN A 858 -36.89 -23.34 -11.70
N ARG A 859 -36.16 -22.31 -11.25
CA ARG A 859 -36.77 -21.08 -10.72
C ARG A 859 -37.69 -20.39 -11.72
N THR A 860 -37.23 -20.26 -12.97
CA THR A 860 -37.99 -19.66 -14.04
C THR A 860 -39.22 -20.50 -14.38
N ALA A 861 -39.12 -21.83 -14.41
CA ALA A 861 -40.21 -22.77 -14.67
C ALA A 861 -41.28 -22.73 -13.57
N VAL A 862 -40.93 -22.68 -12.31
CA VAL A 862 -41.87 -22.59 -11.18
C VAL A 862 -42.65 -21.29 -11.24
N LEU A 863 -42.05 -20.14 -11.53
CA LEU A 863 -42.74 -18.85 -11.68
C LEU A 863 -43.73 -18.88 -12.85
N VAL A 864 -43.43 -19.58 -13.94
CA VAL A 864 -44.35 -19.87 -15.01
C VAL A 864 -45.57 -20.69 -14.51
N GLY A 865 -45.32 -21.73 -13.71
CA GLY A 865 -46.35 -22.56 -13.10
C GLY A 865 -47.30 -21.78 -12.18
N LEU A 866 -46.80 -20.74 -11.55
CA LEU A 866 -47.54 -19.81 -10.69
C LEU A 866 -48.33 -18.75 -11.48
N GLY A 867 -48.15 -18.69 -12.82
CA GLY A 867 -48.94 -17.81 -13.70
C GLY A 867 -48.26 -16.49 -14.06
N HIS A 868 -47.02 -16.25 -13.58
CA HIS A 868 -46.28 -15.00 -13.87
C HIS A 868 -45.89 -14.87 -15.35
N GLY A 869 -46.09 -13.68 -15.95
CA GLY A 869 -45.63 -13.35 -17.29
C GLY A 869 -44.11 -13.20 -17.41
N ASN A 870 -43.54 -13.33 -18.62
CA ASN A 870 -42.07 -13.21 -18.78
C ASN A 870 -41.51 -11.86 -18.32
N ARG A 871 -42.31 -10.79 -18.35
CA ARG A 871 -41.94 -9.48 -17.85
C ARG A 871 -41.85 -9.48 -16.31
N GLU A 872 -42.85 -10.00 -15.63
CA GLU A 872 -42.91 -10.13 -14.19
C GLU A 872 -41.78 -11.05 -13.67
N ILE A 873 -41.53 -12.15 -14.41
CA ILE A 873 -40.43 -13.07 -14.10
C ILE A 873 -39.08 -12.36 -14.24
N ALA A 874 -38.89 -11.55 -15.28
CA ALA A 874 -37.70 -10.77 -15.50
C ALA A 874 -37.45 -9.75 -14.37
N GLU A 875 -38.49 -9.04 -13.97
CA GLU A 875 -38.47 -8.10 -12.83
C GLU A 875 -38.20 -8.86 -11.51
N THR A 876 -38.92 -9.96 -11.27
CA THR A 876 -38.78 -10.80 -10.06
C THR A 876 -37.38 -11.40 -9.91
N LEU A 877 -36.78 -11.85 -11.02
CA LEU A 877 -35.43 -12.47 -11.01
C LEU A 877 -34.31 -11.49 -11.29
N SER A 878 -34.60 -10.20 -11.46
CA SER A 878 -33.64 -9.14 -11.79
C SER A 878 -32.76 -9.50 -13.02
N VAL A 879 -33.41 -10.01 -14.07
CA VAL A 879 -32.77 -10.40 -15.34
C VAL A 879 -33.49 -9.77 -16.52
N THR A 880 -32.89 -9.81 -17.71
CA THR A 880 -33.58 -9.34 -18.92
C THR A 880 -34.68 -10.32 -19.36
N ARG A 881 -35.70 -9.82 -20.03
CA ARG A 881 -36.75 -10.66 -20.61
C ARG A 881 -36.20 -11.74 -21.55
N ARG A 882 -35.16 -11.41 -22.32
CA ARG A 882 -34.41 -12.35 -23.17
C ARG A 882 -33.76 -13.48 -22.38
N THR A 883 -33.23 -13.18 -21.19
CA THR A 883 -32.66 -14.19 -20.28
C THR A 883 -33.73 -15.16 -19.79
N VAL A 884 -34.91 -14.67 -19.47
CA VAL A 884 -36.09 -15.50 -19.09
C VAL A 884 -36.46 -16.43 -20.25
N GLU A 885 -36.56 -15.91 -21.46
CA GLU A 885 -36.88 -16.69 -22.67
C GLU A 885 -35.84 -17.78 -22.94
N LEU A 886 -34.54 -17.48 -22.80
CA LEU A 886 -33.47 -18.47 -22.93
C LEU A 886 -33.57 -19.59 -21.87
N ARG A 887 -33.83 -19.23 -20.62
CA ARG A 887 -34.00 -20.21 -19.53
C ARG A 887 -35.21 -21.10 -19.74
N LEU A 888 -36.34 -20.53 -20.19
CA LEU A 888 -37.52 -21.31 -20.53
C LEU A 888 -37.30 -22.24 -21.72
N SER A 889 -36.60 -21.76 -22.74
CA SER A 889 -36.24 -22.61 -23.88
C SER A 889 -35.34 -23.77 -23.47
N GLY A 890 -34.39 -23.52 -22.55
CA GLY A 890 -33.54 -24.54 -21.95
C GLY A 890 -34.36 -25.57 -21.16
N ALA A 891 -35.29 -25.08 -20.32
CA ALA A 891 -36.16 -25.91 -19.51
C ALA A 891 -37.09 -26.76 -20.40
N TYR A 892 -37.74 -26.18 -21.43
CA TYR A 892 -38.62 -26.91 -22.33
C TYR A 892 -37.89 -28.05 -23.04
N ARG A 893 -36.68 -27.77 -23.54
CA ARG A 893 -35.86 -28.77 -24.19
C ARG A 893 -35.47 -29.92 -23.26
N LYS A 894 -35.06 -29.62 -22.01
CA LYS A 894 -34.64 -30.62 -21.02
C LYS A 894 -35.81 -31.45 -20.50
N LEU A 895 -37.00 -30.85 -20.39
CA LEU A 895 -38.23 -31.55 -19.99
C LEU A 895 -38.96 -32.23 -21.15
N GLY A 896 -38.47 -32.09 -22.40
CA GLY A 896 -39.11 -32.67 -23.56
C GLY A 896 -40.50 -32.10 -23.88
N ILE A 897 -40.76 -30.85 -23.48
CA ILE A 897 -42.08 -30.17 -23.64
C ILE A 897 -42.00 -29.09 -24.72
N SER A 898 -43.13 -28.84 -25.39
CA SER A 898 -43.18 -27.95 -26.55
C SER A 898 -43.39 -26.46 -26.19
N GLY A 899 -43.67 -26.14 -24.90
CA GLY A 899 -43.85 -24.76 -24.52
C GLY A 899 -44.51 -24.49 -23.17
N ARG A 900 -44.91 -23.21 -22.99
CA ARG A 900 -45.43 -22.68 -21.73
C ARG A 900 -46.70 -23.39 -21.23
N ALA A 901 -47.60 -23.70 -22.14
CA ALA A 901 -48.86 -24.36 -21.79
C ALA A 901 -48.65 -25.78 -21.22
N GLU A 902 -47.72 -26.52 -21.82
CA GLU A 902 -47.34 -27.85 -21.34
C GLU A 902 -46.58 -27.79 -20.02
N LEU A 903 -45.67 -26.81 -19.85
CA LEU A 903 -45.01 -26.56 -18.57
C LEU A 903 -46.04 -26.26 -17.46
N ILE A 904 -47.00 -25.39 -17.74
CA ILE A 904 -48.11 -25.11 -16.79
C ILE A 904 -48.94 -26.37 -16.54
N GLY A 905 -49.24 -27.16 -17.58
CA GLY A 905 -49.93 -28.44 -17.49
C GLY A 905 -49.18 -29.45 -16.62
N LEU A 906 -47.85 -29.59 -16.86
CA LEU A 906 -46.98 -30.47 -16.12
C LEU A 906 -46.90 -30.06 -14.64
N LEU A 907 -46.80 -28.79 -14.34
CA LEU A 907 -46.79 -28.26 -12.99
C LEU A 907 -48.18 -28.21 -12.32
N ARG A 908 -49.30 -28.28 -13.11
CA ARG A 908 -50.68 -28.39 -12.65
C ARG A 908 -51.18 -29.86 -12.61
N ALA A 909 -50.63 -30.75 -13.39
CA ALA A 909 -50.95 -32.19 -13.36
C ALA A 909 -50.61 -32.82 -12.01
N THR A 910 -49.69 -32.21 -11.24
CA THR A 910 -49.51 -32.48 -9.82
C THR A 910 -50.73 -32.06 -8.97
N LYS A 911 -51.68 -31.30 -9.52
CA LYS A 911 -52.91 -30.84 -8.86
C LYS A 911 -54.13 -31.75 -9.02
N GLY A 912 -54.07 -32.73 -9.92
CA GLY A 912 -55.26 -33.50 -10.35
C GLY A 912 -55.25 -34.99 -10.26
N GLY A 913 -54.29 -35.59 -9.61
CA GLY A 913 -54.19 -37.08 -9.48
C GLY A 913 -54.96 -37.67 -8.30
N GLY A 914 -56.27 -37.52 -8.29
CA GLY A 914 -57.06 -38.06 -7.20
C GLY A 914 -58.59 -38.01 -7.40
N THR A 915 -59.07 -38.42 -8.58
CA THR A 915 -60.48 -38.88 -8.71
C THR A 915 -60.61 -39.67 -10.02
N GLY A 916 -60.88 -40.95 -9.92
CA GLY A 916 -61.50 -41.70 -10.99
C GLY A 916 -60.73 -42.89 -11.50
N ALA A 917 -60.92 -44.04 -10.82
CA ALA A 917 -61.21 -45.30 -11.49
C ALA A 917 -61.76 -46.23 -10.44
N ALA A 918 -62.98 -46.60 -10.66
CA ALA A 918 -63.73 -47.70 -10.03
C ALA A 918 -63.11 -49.03 -10.37
#